data_00500f0b1ccf2a6194f731abe3269d39
#
_entry.id   00500f0b1ccf2a6194f731abe3269d39
#
_cell.length_a   1.000
_cell.length_b   1.000
_cell.length_c   1.000
_cell.angle_alpha   90.00
_cell.angle_beta   90.00
_cell.angle_gamma   90.00
#
_symmetry.space_group_name_H-M   'P 1'
#
loop_
_entity.id
_entity.type
_entity.pdbx_description
1 polymer ?
#
loop_
_entity_poly.entity_id
_entity_poly.type
_entity_poly.pdbx_seq_one_letter_code
_entity_poly.pdbx_strand_id
1 'polypeptide(L)'
;MSHPYHGLNELREMFLKFFETKGHLRLPSFSLVPQNDKSILLINAGMTPMKPWFKGEEEPPRRRVCTCQKCIRTGDIENVGKTARHGTYFEMLGNFSFGDYFKHEAIAWSWEFLTSPEWVGLEADRLYPSVYESDDEAWNIWHDEIGIPAEKIFRFGKEDNFWEHGSGPCGPCSEIYYDRGPEYGCGKPGCTVGCDCDRYIEIWNNVFSQFDNDGQGHYTELKQKNIDTGMGLERLACVCQNVESLFDVDTVMNITHKVSQLTGAHYGETEKRDVSLRVITDHIRSATFMICDGILPSNEGRGYVLRRLLRRAARHGKLLGVNEPFLYQVVDTVIHENQGQYPDLREKQTYITKVIRTEEENFGRTIDGGMKIFSDLLAEHQAKGEKVFSGADAFRLYDTFGFPIDLTAEMVAEQGMTVDEESFRQLMQEQKQRAREARKALGDLGWAGVEFGKDIPATEFVGYDHDELDATVVALVAEDELRGEIPAGSDAVVVLDKSPFYAEMGGQVADHGTISAPGMLFTVTDVQKNKGGKFMHYGQLTEGALHVGDTVHAAIDTQRRKAIRRAHSTTHLLDAALKKVLGDHVHQAGSLVEPDRLRFDFTHFEAITPDQLHQVEELVNDAILEGYPVVTEVLPIEEAKKKGAVAMFGEKYGDTVRVVEMGDVSIEFCGGTHVDNTAKAGPFRVKSETSVASGVRRIEATCGKLSLQGMERSQGVLHKAAQFLKTAPAGLLERMEQQANEMKQLRQALDKLKAEASLGEAKQFLASAKTVRGLHVITTTRTGMDVAAMRTMGDFLRDKDPGVVAVIASINGEKVSFLAVCGKEAVARGIKAGDLVRSVSAVCGGKGGGKPDSAMGGGTELLKVDDALAAVDDFVSEKIS
;
A
#
# COMPACT_ATOMS: atom_id res chain seq x y z
N MET A 1 -46.73 2.29 -14.73
CA MET A 1 -46.06 3.23 -13.80
C MET A 1 -47.00 4.41 -13.67
N SER A 2 -47.34 4.80 -12.49
CA SER A 2 -48.25 5.90 -12.15
C SER A 2 -47.51 7.23 -12.02
N HIS A 3 -46.21 7.25 -11.91
CA HIS A 3 -45.34 8.43 -11.89
C HIS A 3 -44.33 8.44 -13.07
N PRO A 4 -43.78 9.63 -13.45
CA PRO A 4 -42.78 9.73 -14.52
C PRO A 4 -41.51 8.92 -14.24
N TYR A 5 -40.92 8.38 -15.31
CA TYR A 5 -39.59 7.81 -15.23
C TYR A 5 -38.54 8.94 -15.27
N HIS A 6 -37.58 8.89 -14.35
CA HIS A 6 -36.45 9.82 -14.31
C HIS A 6 -35.13 9.06 -14.20
N GLY A 7 -34.16 9.44 -15.02
CA GLY A 7 -32.78 8.93 -14.92
C GLY A 7 -32.04 9.50 -13.71
N LEU A 8 -31.05 8.76 -13.16
CA LEU A 8 -30.30 9.18 -11.99
C LEU A 8 -29.64 10.56 -12.17
N ASN A 9 -29.02 10.81 -13.32
CA ASN A 9 -28.38 12.11 -13.61
C ASN A 9 -29.41 13.24 -13.75
N GLU A 10 -30.62 12.95 -14.25
CA GLU A 10 -31.74 13.88 -14.32
C GLU A 10 -32.24 14.27 -12.94
N LEU A 11 -32.45 13.30 -12.06
CA LEU A 11 -32.87 13.52 -10.66
C LEU A 11 -31.89 14.39 -9.88
N ARG A 12 -30.59 14.16 -10.08
CA ARG A 12 -29.54 15.00 -9.47
C ARG A 12 -29.68 16.47 -9.89
N GLU A 13 -29.76 16.71 -11.17
CA GLU A 13 -29.89 18.08 -11.71
C GLU A 13 -31.22 18.73 -11.31
N MET A 14 -32.31 17.96 -11.30
CA MET A 14 -33.63 18.38 -10.87
C MET A 14 -33.63 18.89 -9.42
N PHE A 15 -33.01 18.14 -8.48
CA PHE A 15 -32.89 18.52 -7.09
C PHE A 15 -32.10 19.82 -6.92
N LEU A 16 -30.96 19.91 -7.56
CA LEU A 16 -30.12 21.10 -7.45
C LEU A 16 -30.81 22.34 -8.02
N LYS A 17 -31.47 22.24 -9.17
CA LYS A 17 -32.28 23.32 -9.75
C LYS A 17 -33.48 23.71 -8.87
N PHE A 18 -34.18 22.74 -8.33
CA PHE A 18 -35.28 23.02 -7.40
C PHE A 18 -34.85 23.92 -6.24
N PHE A 19 -33.73 23.56 -5.57
CA PHE A 19 -33.24 24.33 -4.44
C PHE A 19 -32.61 25.67 -4.84
N GLU A 20 -32.05 25.80 -6.06
CA GLU A 20 -31.69 27.11 -6.62
C GLU A 20 -32.92 28.03 -6.73
N THR A 21 -34.10 27.51 -7.11
CA THR A 21 -35.34 28.31 -7.12
C THR A 21 -35.79 28.78 -5.72
N LYS A 22 -35.36 28.03 -4.67
CA LYS A 22 -35.62 28.40 -3.27
C LYS A 22 -34.51 29.27 -2.68
N GLY A 23 -33.59 29.77 -3.53
CA GLY A 23 -32.52 30.70 -3.16
C GLY A 23 -31.26 30.07 -2.59
N HIS A 24 -31.10 28.76 -2.74
CA HIS A 24 -29.89 28.07 -2.29
C HIS A 24 -28.72 28.31 -3.25
N LEU A 25 -27.49 28.39 -2.70
CA LEU A 25 -26.27 28.35 -3.48
C LEU A 25 -25.91 26.90 -3.75
N ARG A 26 -25.84 26.53 -5.02
CA ARG A 26 -25.33 25.22 -5.41
C ARG A 26 -23.81 25.14 -5.15
N LEU A 27 -23.38 24.22 -4.33
CA LEU A 27 -21.99 23.92 -4.08
C LEU A 27 -21.56 22.64 -4.83
N PRO A 28 -20.28 22.56 -5.27
CA PRO A 28 -19.74 21.31 -5.76
C PRO A 28 -19.63 20.29 -4.60
N SER A 29 -19.57 19.02 -4.95
CA SER A 29 -19.28 17.97 -3.96
C SER A 29 -17.92 18.18 -3.33
N PHE A 30 -17.84 18.08 -2.02
CA PHE A 30 -16.56 18.06 -1.31
C PHE A 30 -15.81 16.74 -1.57
N SER A 31 -14.49 16.75 -1.30
CA SER A 31 -13.68 15.54 -1.35
C SER A 31 -14.18 14.49 -0.34
N LEU A 32 -14.03 13.21 -0.67
CA LEU A 32 -14.25 12.09 0.26
C LEU A 32 -13.27 12.10 1.44
N VAL A 33 -12.14 12.82 1.30
CA VAL A 33 -11.14 12.99 2.36
C VAL A 33 -11.56 14.14 3.26
N PRO A 34 -11.94 13.87 4.55
CA PRO A 34 -12.32 14.93 5.47
C PRO A 34 -11.15 15.89 5.73
N GLN A 35 -11.46 17.20 5.70
CA GLN A 35 -10.51 18.23 6.08
C GLN A 35 -10.74 18.60 7.54
N ASN A 36 -9.68 18.55 8.35
CA ASN A 36 -9.68 18.95 9.79
C ASN A 36 -10.59 18.12 10.73
N ASP A 37 -11.28 17.07 10.25
CA ASP A 37 -12.06 16.16 11.09
C ASP A 37 -11.36 14.81 11.24
N LYS A 38 -10.86 14.52 12.46
CA LYS A 38 -10.20 13.24 12.79
C LYS A 38 -11.17 12.17 13.30
N SER A 39 -12.43 12.51 13.50
CA SER A 39 -13.45 11.58 14.02
C SER A 39 -13.92 10.59 12.98
N ILE A 40 -13.73 10.90 11.69
CA ILE A 40 -14.15 10.07 10.56
C ILE A 40 -13.01 9.81 9.58
N LEU A 41 -13.02 8.65 8.96
CA LEU A 41 -12.03 8.29 7.92
C LEU A 41 -12.40 8.85 6.55
N LEU A 42 -13.68 8.82 6.20
CA LEU A 42 -14.22 9.21 4.90
C LEU A 42 -15.52 9.99 5.11
N ILE A 43 -15.83 10.90 4.20
CA ILE A 43 -17.10 11.61 4.20
C ILE A 43 -18.25 10.62 3.97
N ASN A 44 -19.19 10.57 4.89
CA ASN A 44 -20.29 9.61 4.94
C ASN A 44 -21.69 10.26 5.00
N ALA A 45 -21.76 11.59 5.05
CA ALA A 45 -23.00 12.38 5.03
C ALA A 45 -22.75 13.77 4.42
N GLY A 46 -23.83 14.38 3.89
CA GLY A 46 -23.76 15.70 3.22
C GLY A 46 -23.29 16.82 4.12
N MET A 47 -23.70 16.82 5.39
CA MET A 47 -23.38 17.87 6.36
C MET A 47 -21.92 17.81 6.87
N THR A 48 -21.30 16.65 6.78
CA THR A 48 -19.99 16.42 7.44
C THR A 48 -18.91 17.44 7.07
N PRO A 49 -18.72 17.83 5.80
CA PRO A 49 -17.76 18.88 5.44
C PRO A 49 -18.13 20.27 5.95
N MET A 50 -19.37 20.49 6.36
CA MET A 50 -19.95 21.79 6.72
C MET A 50 -20.12 21.96 8.24
N LYS A 51 -19.64 21.02 9.08
CA LYS A 51 -19.73 21.09 10.55
C LYS A 51 -19.37 22.45 11.14
N PRO A 52 -18.28 23.15 10.70
CA PRO A 52 -17.94 24.47 11.23
C PRO A 52 -19.04 25.53 11.00
N TRP A 53 -19.76 25.46 9.87
CA TRP A 53 -20.88 26.38 9.56
C TRP A 53 -22.10 26.11 10.46
N PHE A 54 -22.40 24.83 10.73
CA PHE A 54 -23.46 24.43 11.65
C PHE A 54 -23.21 24.91 13.08
N LYS A 55 -21.95 24.89 13.52
CA LYS A 55 -21.52 25.38 14.85
C LYS A 55 -21.39 26.90 14.94
N GLY A 56 -21.39 27.60 13.81
CA GLY A 56 -21.12 29.01 13.72
C GLY A 56 -19.66 29.36 14.07
N GLU A 57 -18.75 28.46 13.83
CA GLU A 57 -17.30 28.64 13.94
C GLU A 57 -16.74 29.35 12.69
N GLU A 58 -17.37 29.11 11.53
CA GLU A 58 -17.07 29.75 10.26
C GLU A 58 -18.34 30.25 9.60
N GLU A 59 -18.26 31.36 8.84
CA GLU A 59 -19.37 31.89 8.06
C GLU A 59 -19.54 31.08 6.77
N PRO A 60 -20.76 30.55 6.47
CA PRO A 60 -21.00 29.87 5.21
C PRO A 60 -21.00 30.88 4.04
N PRO A 61 -20.69 30.43 2.81
CA PRO A 61 -20.72 31.31 1.63
C PRO A 61 -22.12 31.91 1.35
N ARG A 62 -23.15 31.22 1.81
CA ARG A 62 -24.56 31.67 1.85
C ARG A 62 -25.28 30.89 2.95
N ARG A 63 -26.29 31.47 3.59
CA ARG A 63 -27.06 30.78 4.64
C ARG A 63 -27.92 29.64 4.12
N ARG A 64 -28.19 29.56 2.80
CA ARG A 64 -28.86 28.47 2.11
C ARG A 64 -27.90 27.87 1.10
N VAL A 65 -27.57 26.61 1.24
CA VAL A 65 -26.76 25.89 0.26
C VAL A 65 -27.40 24.55 -0.10
N CYS A 66 -27.15 24.07 -1.31
CA CYS A 66 -27.51 22.71 -1.71
C CYS A 66 -26.32 22.04 -2.40
N THR A 67 -26.23 20.74 -2.25
CA THR A 67 -25.14 19.96 -2.86
C THR A 67 -25.60 18.53 -3.14
N CYS A 68 -24.93 17.89 -4.09
CA CYS A 68 -24.93 16.45 -4.26
C CYS A 68 -23.57 15.94 -3.77
N GLN A 69 -23.53 15.38 -2.56
CA GLN A 69 -22.28 14.98 -1.90
C GLN A 69 -21.96 13.51 -2.13
N LYS A 70 -20.75 13.23 -2.62
CA LYS A 70 -20.15 11.89 -2.63
C LYS A 70 -20.01 11.37 -1.22
N CYS A 71 -20.46 10.16 -0.94
CA CYS A 71 -20.38 9.53 0.37
C CYS A 71 -19.84 8.10 0.25
N ILE A 72 -19.08 7.68 1.27
CA ILE A 72 -18.65 6.29 1.44
C ILE A 72 -19.09 5.80 2.83
N ARG A 73 -19.82 4.68 2.84
CA ARG A 73 -20.18 3.93 4.05
C ARG A 73 -19.77 2.47 3.89
N THR A 74 -19.04 1.94 4.87
CA THR A 74 -18.53 0.56 4.85
C THR A 74 -18.99 -0.28 6.03
N GLY A 75 -19.86 0.24 6.91
CA GLY A 75 -20.40 -0.50 8.04
C GLY A 75 -21.11 -1.77 7.61
N ASP A 76 -21.84 -1.72 6.49
CA ASP A 76 -22.67 -2.82 5.96
C ASP A 76 -22.10 -3.47 4.70
N ILE A 77 -20.77 -3.46 4.55
CA ILE A 77 -20.11 -3.98 3.33
C ILE A 77 -20.49 -5.44 3.03
N GLU A 78 -20.77 -6.24 4.05
CA GLU A 78 -21.16 -7.65 3.93
C GLU A 78 -22.57 -7.82 3.33
N ASN A 79 -23.42 -6.78 3.42
CA ASN A 79 -24.77 -6.75 2.87
C ASN A 79 -24.79 -6.27 1.41
N VAL A 80 -23.69 -5.68 0.93
CA VAL A 80 -23.56 -5.21 -0.45
C VAL A 80 -23.72 -6.37 -1.43
N GLY A 81 -24.64 -6.19 -2.38
CA GLY A 81 -24.99 -7.18 -3.38
C GLY A 81 -26.04 -8.21 -2.94
N LYS A 82 -26.26 -8.36 -1.61
CA LYS A 82 -27.25 -9.30 -1.03
C LYS A 82 -28.59 -8.65 -0.75
N THR A 83 -28.63 -7.36 -0.50
CA THR A 83 -29.83 -6.57 -0.24
C THR A 83 -30.05 -5.54 -1.35
N ALA A 84 -31.27 -5.07 -1.50
CA ALA A 84 -31.63 -4.12 -2.53
C ALA A 84 -31.11 -2.69 -2.31
N ARG A 85 -30.77 -2.34 -1.05
CA ARG A 85 -30.55 -0.96 -0.59
C ARG A 85 -29.15 -0.63 -0.06
N HIS A 86 -28.23 -1.62 0.04
CA HIS A 86 -26.89 -1.39 0.57
C HIS A 86 -25.85 -1.28 -0.55
N GLY A 87 -25.15 -0.15 -0.55
CA GLY A 87 -23.98 0.13 -1.37
C GLY A 87 -22.92 0.86 -0.55
N THR A 88 -21.65 0.76 -0.94
CA THR A 88 -20.57 1.45 -0.24
C THR A 88 -20.41 2.89 -0.72
N TYR A 89 -20.57 3.17 -1.99
CA TYR A 89 -20.63 4.51 -2.55
C TYR A 89 -22.08 4.88 -2.86
N PHE A 90 -22.45 6.10 -2.49
CA PHE A 90 -23.72 6.69 -2.86
C PHE A 90 -23.60 8.21 -2.91
N GLU A 91 -24.55 8.84 -3.60
CA GLU A 91 -24.67 10.28 -3.66
C GLU A 91 -25.78 10.74 -2.73
N MET A 92 -25.46 11.69 -1.85
CA MET A 92 -26.42 12.29 -0.94
C MET A 92 -26.79 13.69 -1.43
N LEU A 93 -28.04 13.85 -1.84
CA LEU A 93 -28.65 15.14 -2.14
C LEU A 93 -29.00 15.82 -0.82
N GLY A 94 -28.53 17.04 -0.63
CA GLY A 94 -28.75 17.80 0.61
C GLY A 94 -29.08 19.25 0.36
N ASN A 95 -30.05 19.77 1.10
CA ASN A 95 -30.30 21.20 1.25
C ASN A 95 -30.09 21.61 2.70
N PHE A 96 -29.43 22.72 2.91
CA PHE A 96 -28.92 23.15 4.20
C PHE A 96 -29.34 24.57 4.49
N SER A 97 -29.72 24.83 5.76
CA SER A 97 -29.99 26.17 6.28
C SER A 97 -29.12 26.44 7.50
N PHE A 98 -28.40 27.54 7.48
CA PHE A 98 -27.57 28.01 8.60
C PHE A 98 -28.26 29.19 9.27
N GLY A 99 -29.23 28.92 10.16
CA GLY A 99 -29.99 29.93 10.88
C GLY A 99 -30.87 30.81 9.99
N ASP A 100 -31.36 30.30 8.86
CA ASP A 100 -32.25 31.05 7.95
C ASP A 100 -33.68 30.48 7.98
N TYR A 101 -33.94 29.32 7.42
CA TYR A 101 -35.23 28.63 7.52
C TYR A 101 -35.15 27.38 8.40
N PHE A 102 -36.30 26.84 8.82
CA PHE A 102 -36.34 25.68 9.69
C PHE A 102 -37.39 24.65 9.24
N LYS A 103 -38.13 24.03 10.15
CA LYS A 103 -39.02 22.88 9.87
C LYS A 103 -40.09 23.15 8.83
N HIS A 104 -40.79 24.30 8.89
CA HIS A 104 -41.91 24.62 7.98
C HIS A 104 -41.46 24.55 6.51
N GLU A 105 -40.41 25.29 6.17
CA GLU A 105 -39.92 25.32 4.80
C GLU A 105 -39.30 24.00 4.40
N ALA A 106 -38.53 23.36 5.28
CA ALA A 106 -37.86 22.10 4.98
C ALA A 106 -38.87 21.00 4.63
N ILE A 107 -39.93 20.85 5.42
CA ILE A 107 -41.01 19.87 5.19
C ILE A 107 -41.80 20.24 3.94
N ALA A 108 -42.20 21.49 3.79
CA ALA A 108 -43.00 21.92 2.65
C ALA A 108 -42.25 21.74 1.32
N TRP A 109 -40.96 22.10 1.28
CA TRP A 109 -40.16 21.96 0.06
C TRP A 109 -39.79 20.51 -0.26
N SER A 110 -39.57 19.66 0.75
CA SER A 110 -39.35 18.24 0.50
C SER A 110 -40.62 17.58 -0.08
N TRP A 111 -41.81 17.94 0.41
CA TRP A 111 -43.06 17.48 -0.13
C TRP A 111 -43.32 18.00 -1.53
N GLU A 112 -43.11 19.30 -1.79
CA GLU A 112 -43.26 19.91 -3.11
C GLU A 112 -42.33 19.23 -4.12
N PHE A 113 -41.07 19.04 -3.79
CA PHE A 113 -40.13 18.39 -4.70
C PHE A 113 -40.55 16.99 -5.09
N LEU A 114 -40.99 16.18 -4.12
CA LEU A 114 -41.37 14.79 -4.36
C LEU A 114 -42.68 14.64 -5.13
N THR A 115 -43.67 15.49 -4.85
CA THR A 115 -45.05 15.28 -5.33
C THR A 115 -45.45 16.15 -6.52
N SER A 116 -44.75 17.29 -6.74
CA SER A 116 -45.08 18.17 -7.87
C SER A 116 -44.75 17.51 -9.22
N PRO A 117 -45.67 17.53 -10.18
CA PRO A 117 -45.46 17.02 -11.54
C PRO A 117 -44.34 17.76 -12.30
N GLU A 118 -43.99 18.99 -11.86
CA GLU A 118 -42.90 19.77 -12.46
C GLU A 118 -41.53 19.23 -12.03
N TRP A 119 -41.52 18.47 -10.96
CA TRP A 119 -40.30 17.86 -10.39
C TRP A 119 -40.43 16.34 -10.45
N VAL A 120 -40.30 15.65 -9.32
CA VAL A 120 -40.29 14.17 -9.31
C VAL A 120 -41.64 13.54 -9.63
N GLY A 121 -42.77 14.12 -9.11
CA GLY A 121 -44.13 13.68 -9.43
C GLY A 121 -44.52 12.33 -8.84
N LEU A 122 -43.99 11.96 -7.66
CA LEU A 122 -44.39 10.73 -6.96
C LEU A 122 -45.85 10.84 -6.46
N GLU A 123 -46.50 9.68 -6.36
CA GLU A 123 -47.84 9.62 -5.81
C GLU A 123 -47.88 9.93 -4.31
N ALA A 124 -48.57 11.01 -3.94
CA ALA A 124 -48.69 11.46 -2.55
C ALA A 124 -49.26 10.37 -1.62
N ASP A 125 -50.14 9.52 -2.15
CA ASP A 125 -50.79 8.42 -1.39
C ASP A 125 -49.82 7.32 -0.97
N ARG A 126 -48.62 7.23 -1.61
CA ARG A 126 -47.58 6.25 -1.34
C ARG A 126 -46.48 6.79 -0.44
N LEU A 127 -46.58 8.07 -0.04
CA LEU A 127 -45.60 8.70 0.85
C LEU A 127 -46.07 8.70 2.30
N TYR A 128 -45.16 8.31 3.19
CA TYR A 128 -45.40 8.16 4.62
C TYR A 128 -44.33 8.87 5.41
N PRO A 129 -44.60 10.03 6.04
CA PRO A 129 -43.62 10.69 6.92
C PRO A 129 -43.51 10.02 8.28
N SER A 130 -42.35 10.08 8.88
CA SER A 130 -42.14 9.81 10.30
C SER A 130 -41.58 11.04 10.99
N VAL A 131 -41.75 11.13 12.30
CA VAL A 131 -41.24 12.20 13.15
C VAL A 131 -40.71 11.64 14.46
N TYR A 132 -39.80 12.36 15.10
CA TYR A 132 -39.34 12.01 16.45
C TYR A 132 -40.53 12.02 17.43
N GLU A 133 -40.61 11.07 18.33
CA GLU A 133 -41.75 10.81 19.22
C GLU A 133 -42.27 12.03 19.97
N SER A 134 -41.39 12.95 20.37
CA SER A 134 -41.75 14.17 21.07
C SER A 134 -41.80 15.43 20.20
N ASP A 135 -41.64 15.32 18.90
CA ASP A 135 -41.63 16.45 17.96
C ASP A 135 -43.03 16.73 17.42
N ASP A 136 -43.88 17.32 18.28
CA ASP A 136 -45.22 17.71 17.92
C ASP A 136 -45.27 18.82 16.85
N GLU A 137 -44.28 19.68 16.79
CA GLU A 137 -44.20 20.74 15.78
C GLU A 137 -44.06 20.12 14.37
N ALA A 138 -43.16 19.19 14.16
CA ALA A 138 -43.01 18.51 12.87
C ALA A 138 -44.25 17.70 12.52
N TRP A 139 -44.90 17.03 13.52
CA TRP A 139 -46.12 16.29 13.30
C TRP A 139 -47.27 17.20 12.84
N ASN A 140 -47.44 18.38 13.50
CA ASN A 140 -48.48 19.36 13.14
C ASN A 140 -48.25 19.93 11.74
N ILE A 141 -46.97 20.19 11.35
CA ILE A 141 -46.69 20.66 9.99
C ILE A 141 -47.13 19.63 8.96
N TRP A 142 -46.82 18.35 9.17
CA TRP A 142 -47.25 17.28 8.25
C TRP A 142 -48.78 17.15 8.19
N HIS A 143 -49.43 17.22 9.36
CA HIS A 143 -50.87 17.01 9.45
C HIS A 143 -51.70 18.23 9.00
N ASP A 144 -51.41 19.39 9.61
CA ASP A 144 -52.26 20.58 9.47
C ASP A 144 -51.89 21.43 8.24
N GLU A 145 -50.56 21.52 7.90
CA GLU A 145 -50.12 22.37 6.78
C GLU A 145 -50.03 21.58 5.46
N ILE A 146 -49.41 20.40 5.49
CA ILE A 146 -49.28 19.56 4.30
C ILE A 146 -50.58 18.76 4.01
N GLY A 147 -51.34 18.44 5.07
CA GLY A 147 -52.62 17.73 4.95
C GLY A 147 -52.48 16.19 4.92
N ILE A 148 -51.44 15.64 5.48
CA ILE A 148 -51.27 14.18 5.57
C ILE A 148 -52.18 13.61 6.65
N PRO A 149 -52.97 12.56 6.36
CA PRO A 149 -53.80 11.89 7.35
C PRO A 149 -53.00 11.39 8.55
N ALA A 150 -53.51 11.55 9.76
CA ALA A 150 -52.85 11.19 11.01
C ALA A 150 -52.32 9.74 11.04
N GLU A 151 -53.09 8.81 10.44
CA GLU A 151 -52.74 7.38 10.31
C GLU A 151 -51.55 7.09 9.37
N LYS A 152 -51.10 8.08 8.59
CA LYS A 152 -49.93 7.97 7.71
C LYS A 152 -48.69 8.62 8.28
N ILE A 153 -48.78 9.29 9.45
CA ILE A 153 -47.65 9.95 10.13
C ILE A 153 -47.20 9.08 11.29
N PHE A 154 -45.97 8.56 11.22
CA PHE A 154 -45.41 7.63 12.20
C PHE A 154 -44.56 8.38 13.21
N ARG A 155 -44.57 7.90 14.47
CA ARG A 155 -43.67 8.43 15.53
C ARG A 155 -42.70 7.36 15.95
N PHE A 156 -41.42 7.65 15.85
CA PHE A 156 -40.34 6.74 16.26
C PHE A 156 -39.44 7.36 17.31
N GLY A 157 -38.74 6.53 18.02
CA GLY A 157 -37.80 6.91 19.07
C GLY A 157 -36.47 7.43 18.53
N LYS A 158 -35.50 7.51 19.45
CA LYS A 158 -34.18 8.05 19.16
C LYS A 158 -33.41 7.22 18.14
N GLU A 159 -33.66 5.92 18.06
CA GLU A 159 -32.95 5.02 17.14
C GLU A 159 -33.26 5.34 15.67
N ASP A 160 -34.46 5.81 15.35
CA ASP A 160 -34.93 6.04 13.99
C ASP A 160 -35.03 7.55 13.65
N ASN A 161 -35.64 8.36 14.53
CA ASN A 161 -35.93 9.77 14.24
C ASN A 161 -35.11 10.80 15.05
N PHE A 162 -33.88 10.44 15.44
CA PHE A 162 -32.93 11.41 15.99
C PHE A 162 -31.55 11.17 15.35
N TRP A 163 -31.10 12.11 14.54
CA TRP A 163 -29.83 11.97 13.86
C TRP A 163 -28.67 12.51 14.69
N GLU A 164 -27.67 11.65 14.90
CA GLU A 164 -26.39 12.01 15.51
C GLU A 164 -25.26 11.14 14.91
N HIS A 165 -24.07 11.69 14.80
CA HIS A 165 -22.90 10.95 14.32
C HIS A 165 -21.61 11.42 15.03
N GLY A 166 -21.14 10.61 15.97
CA GLY A 166 -19.98 10.93 16.80
C GLY A 166 -20.21 12.19 17.62
N SER A 167 -19.28 13.15 17.53
CA SER A 167 -19.41 14.48 18.14
C SER A 167 -19.80 15.50 17.06
N GLY A 168 -20.65 16.45 17.44
CA GLY A 168 -21.06 17.56 16.58
C GLY A 168 -22.55 17.82 16.51
N PRO A 169 -23.01 18.61 15.52
CA PRO A 169 -24.40 19.00 15.35
C PRO A 169 -25.32 17.80 15.20
N CYS A 170 -26.45 17.82 15.91
CA CYS A 170 -27.42 16.73 15.91
C CYS A 170 -28.84 17.26 16.24
N GLY A 171 -29.84 16.42 16.08
CA GLY A 171 -31.22 16.78 16.43
C GLY A 171 -32.28 15.77 16.00
N PRO A 172 -33.55 16.00 16.37
CA PRO A 172 -34.67 15.20 15.89
C PRO A 172 -34.79 15.31 14.37
N CYS A 173 -35.31 14.29 13.74
CA CYS A 173 -35.50 14.30 12.30
C CYS A 173 -36.87 13.78 11.89
N SER A 174 -37.23 14.08 10.63
CA SER A 174 -38.43 13.59 9.96
C SER A 174 -38.00 12.90 8.67
N GLU A 175 -38.33 11.63 8.57
CA GLU A 175 -38.03 10.82 7.40
C GLU A 175 -39.24 10.66 6.51
N ILE A 176 -39.05 10.54 5.21
CA ILE A 176 -40.10 10.30 4.22
C ILE A 176 -39.87 8.93 3.61
N TYR A 177 -40.85 8.05 3.81
CA TYR A 177 -40.84 6.69 3.26
C TYR A 177 -41.73 6.60 2.05
N TYR A 178 -41.39 5.77 1.09
CA TYR A 178 -42.18 5.43 -0.07
C TYR A 178 -42.63 3.97 -0.02
N ASP A 179 -43.95 3.71 -0.13
CA ASP A 179 -44.50 2.35 -0.22
C ASP A 179 -44.32 1.81 -1.66
N ARG A 180 -43.41 0.91 -1.86
CA ARG A 180 -43.15 0.28 -3.15
C ARG A 180 -44.22 -0.72 -3.57
N GLY A 181 -45.04 -1.18 -2.64
CA GLY A 181 -46.10 -2.17 -2.85
C GLY A 181 -45.87 -3.45 -2.05
N PRO A 182 -46.94 -4.23 -1.87
CA PRO A 182 -46.90 -5.47 -1.09
C PRO A 182 -45.98 -6.54 -1.63
N GLU A 183 -45.64 -6.50 -2.92
CA GLU A 183 -44.71 -7.40 -3.61
C GLU A 183 -43.27 -7.29 -3.07
N TYR A 184 -42.93 -6.12 -2.53
CA TYR A 184 -41.62 -5.86 -1.90
C TYR A 184 -41.62 -6.13 -0.38
N GLY A 185 -42.78 -6.52 0.16
CA GLY A 185 -42.97 -6.74 1.58
C GLY A 185 -42.45 -8.08 2.08
N CYS A 186 -42.23 -8.18 3.39
CA CYS A 186 -41.80 -9.43 4.05
C CYS A 186 -42.90 -10.49 4.14
N GLY A 187 -44.14 -10.21 3.69
CA GLY A 187 -45.29 -11.10 3.78
C GLY A 187 -45.80 -11.37 5.21
N LYS A 188 -45.24 -10.72 6.23
CA LYS A 188 -45.68 -10.88 7.62
C LYS A 188 -46.89 -10.00 7.92
N PRO A 189 -47.84 -10.48 8.75
CA PRO A 189 -48.92 -9.61 9.28
C PRO A 189 -48.30 -8.44 10.06
N GLY A 190 -48.73 -7.20 9.79
CA GLY A 190 -48.22 -6.01 10.46
C GLY A 190 -47.01 -5.35 9.78
N CYS A 191 -46.68 -5.75 8.55
CA CYS A 191 -45.70 -5.02 7.73
C CYS A 191 -46.15 -3.56 7.54
N THR A 192 -45.38 -2.62 8.08
CA THR A 192 -45.65 -1.18 8.08
C THR A 192 -44.35 -0.38 7.94
N VAL A 193 -44.42 0.96 7.95
CA VAL A 193 -43.25 1.84 8.02
C VAL A 193 -42.37 1.46 9.25
N GLY A 194 -41.06 1.43 9.10
CA GLY A 194 -40.11 0.94 10.10
C GLY A 194 -39.86 -0.59 10.05
N CYS A 195 -40.51 -1.32 9.13
CA CYS A 195 -40.16 -2.72 8.88
C CYS A 195 -38.84 -2.82 8.10
N ASP A 196 -37.96 -3.79 8.47
CA ASP A 196 -36.69 -4.03 7.80
C ASP A 196 -36.76 -4.54 6.35
N CYS A 197 -37.99 -4.77 5.84
CA CYS A 197 -38.14 -5.20 4.45
C CYS A 197 -38.08 -4.04 3.46
N ASP A 198 -38.02 -4.37 2.16
CA ASP A 198 -37.83 -3.38 1.09
C ASP A 198 -39.13 -2.72 0.60
N ARG A 199 -40.29 -2.93 1.30
CA ARG A 199 -41.55 -2.32 0.94
C ARG A 199 -41.61 -0.82 1.21
N TYR A 200 -41.34 -0.41 2.45
CA TYR A 200 -41.30 0.99 2.85
C TYR A 200 -39.83 1.45 2.86
N ILE A 201 -39.42 2.06 1.77
CA ILE A 201 -38.03 2.54 1.66
C ILE A 201 -37.95 4.01 2.09
N GLU A 202 -37.05 4.30 3.05
CA GLU A 202 -36.70 5.68 3.40
C GLU A 202 -35.98 6.32 2.19
N ILE A 203 -36.55 7.40 1.67
CA ILE A 203 -35.97 8.14 0.52
C ILE A 203 -35.34 9.47 0.95
N TRP A 204 -35.85 10.13 1.99
CA TRP A 204 -35.35 11.44 2.43
C TRP A 204 -35.43 11.60 3.93
N ASN A 205 -34.38 12.12 4.56
CA ASN A 205 -34.32 12.48 5.96
C ASN A 205 -34.14 13.98 6.12
N ASN A 206 -35.05 14.66 6.83
CA ASN A 206 -34.99 16.06 7.19
C ASN A 206 -34.51 16.17 8.64
N VAL A 207 -33.26 16.54 8.90
CA VAL A 207 -32.69 16.69 10.24
C VAL A 207 -32.83 18.13 10.72
N PHE A 208 -33.44 18.31 11.89
CA PHE A 208 -33.61 19.58 12.56
C PHE A 208 -32.47 19.80 13.55
N SER A 209 -31.32 20.20 13.03
CA SER A 209 -30.09 20.31 13.78
C SER A 209 -30.13 21.48 14.74
N GLN A 210 -30.28 21.20 16.02
CA GLN A 210 -30.43 22.22 17.08
C GLN A 210 -29.57 21.96 18.31
N PHE A 211 -28.89 20.81 18.38
CA PHE A 211 -27.99 20.46 19.47
C PHE A 211 -26.58 20.17 18.95
N ASP A 212 -25.57 20.34 19.83
CA ASP A 212 -24.18 19.88 19.66
C ASP A 212 -23.91 18.77 20.67
N ASN A 213 -23.51 17.59 20.20
CA ASN A 213 -23.15 16.42 20.98
C ASN A 213 -21.64 16.41 21.21
N ASP A 214 -21.16 16.30 22.46
CA ASP A 214 -19.74 16.20 22.82
C ASP A 214 -19.11 14.82 22.53
N GLY A 215 -19.92 13.87 22.07
CA GLY A 215 -19.51 12.47 21.85
C GLY A 215 -19.54 11.61 23.12
N GLN A 216 -19.96 12.16 24.26
CA GLN A 216 -20.14 11.44 25.53
C GLN A 216 -21.63 11.37 25.94
N GLY A 217 -22.53 11.79 25.04
CA GLY A 217 -23.97 11.81 25.29
C GLY A 217 -24.51 13.06 25.97
N HIS A 218 -23.70 14.13 26.08
CA HIS A 218 -24.16 15.43 26.55
C HIS A 218 -24.50 16.31 25.36
N TYR A 219 -25.70 16.92 25.41
CA TYR A 219 -26.23 17.80 24.36
C TYR A 219 -26.31 19.23 24.85
N THR A 220 -25.75 20.17 24.08
CA THR A 220 -25.90 21.59 24.29
C THR A 220 -26.63 22.21 23.10
N GLU A 221 -27.47 23.21 23.33
CA GLU A 221 -28.15 23.90 22.23
C GLU A 221 -27.14 24.65 21.34
N LEU A 222 -27.31 24.51 20.02
CA LEU A 222 -26.56 25.30 19.05
C LEU A 222 -26.97 26.78 19.14
N LYS A 223 -26.07 27.68 18.79
CA LYS A 223 -26.32 29.13 18.74
C LYS A 223 -27.46 29.48 17.76
N GLN A 224 -27.68 28.68 16.78
CA GLN A 224 -28.71 28.82 15.74
C GLN A 224 -29.33 27.47 15.41
N LYS A 225 -30.59 27.47 15.01
CA LYS A 225 -31.26 26.28 14.50
C LYS A 225 -30.91 26.11 13.01
N ASN A 226 -30.57 24.91 12.61
CA ASN A 226 -30.11 24.62 11.26
C ASN A 226 -30.96 23.50 10.64
N ILE A 227 -30.99 23.47 9.33
CA ILE A 227 -31.53 22.35 8.55
C ILE A 227 -30.36 21.61 7.90
N ASP A 228 -30.36 20.31 8.12
CA ASP A 228 -29.53 19.32 7.42
C ASP A 228 -30.47 18.31 6.78
N THR A 229 -30.42 18.12 5.47
CA THR A 229 -31.20 17.07 4.84
C THR A 229 -30.34 16.11 4.07
N GLY A 230 -30.77 14.85 4.02
CA GLY A 230 -30.07 13.81 3.27
C GLY A 230 -31.07 12.94 2.51
N MET A 231 -31.00 12.98 1.17
CA MET A 231 -31.76 12.11 0.29
C MET A 231 -30.79 11.26 -0.54
N GLY A 232 -30.88 9.94 -0.43
CA GLY A 232 -30.06 9.02 -1.25
C GLY A 232 -30.51 9.09 -2.71
N LEU A 233 -29.63 9.59 -3.59
CA LEU A 233 -29.98 9.75 -5.02
C LEU A 233 -30.31 8.39 -5.66
N GLU A 234 -29.52 7.34 -5.37
CA GLU A 234 -29.78 5.99 -5.89
C GLU A 234 -31.08 5.40 -5.36
N ARG A 235 -31.47 5.68 -4.09
CA ARG A 235 -32.76 5.23 -3.54
C ARG A 235 -33.93 5.94 -4.23
N LEU A 236 -33.84 7.25 -4.43
CA LEU A 236 -34.85 7.99 -5.20
C LEU A 236 -34.95 7.47 -6.62
N ALA A 237 -33.82 7.21 -7.28
CA ALA A 237 -33.79 6.65 -8.62
C ALA A 237 -34.45 5.26 -8.69
N CYS A 238 -34.19 4.38 -7.70
CA CYS A 238 -34.89 3.08 -7.58
C CYS A 238 -36.39 3.23 -7.60
N VAL A 239 -36.92 4.19 -6.85
CA VAL A 239 -38.37 4.47 -6.79
C VAL A 239 -38.87 4.99 -8.13
N CYS A 240 -38.23 6.02 -8.69
CA CYS A 240 -38.64 6.65 -9.95
C CYS A 240 -38.55 5.72 -11.17
N GLN A 241 -37.57 4.80 -11.18
CA GLN A 241 -37.36 3.83 -12.24
C GLN A 241 -38.17 2.52 -12.00
N ASN A 242 -38.75 2.38 -10.82
CA ASN A 242 -39.48 1.18 -10.37
C ASN A 242 -38.65 -0.12 -10.57
N VAL A 243 -37.42 -0.08 -10.10
CA VAL A 243 -36.45 -1.21 -10.18
C VAL A 243 -36.29 -1.88 -8.81
N GLU A 244 -35.84 -3.14 -8.80
CA GLU A 244 -35.78 -3.94 -7.57
C GLU A 244 -34.72 -3.46 -6.61
N SER A 245 -33.55 -3.08 -7.13
CA SER A 245 -32.34 -2.76 -6.37
C SER A 245 -31.67 -1.49 -6.90
N LEU A 246 -30.86 -0.85 -6.06
CA LEU A 246 -29.98 0.24 -6.47
C LEU A 246 -29.00 -0.16 -7.58
N PHE A 247 -28.72 -1.47 -7.73
CA PHE A 247 -27.89 -1.99 -8.82
C PHE A 247 -28.60 -2.06 -10.16
N ASP A 248 -29.91 -1.94 -10.16
CA ASP A 248 -30.77 -1.97 -11.35
C ASP A 248 -31.09 -0.55 -11.87
N VAL A 249 -30.60 0.49 -11.15
CA VAL A 249 -30.70 1.88 -11.58
C VAL A 249 -29.87 2.12 -12.85
N ASP A 250 -30.37 2.89 -13.78
CA ASP A 250 -29.86 3.08 -15.14
C ASP A 250 -28.34 3.20 -15.24
N THR A 251 -27.74 4.18 -14.56
CA THR A 251 -26.29 4.43 -14.60
C THR A 251 -25.49 3.31 -13.91
N VAL A 252 -26.01 2.72 -12.84
CA VAL A 252 -25.38 1.62 -12.11
C VAL A 252 -25.46 0.32 -12.91
N MET A 253 -26.61 0.08 -13.56
CA MET A 253 -26.81 -1.07 -14.44
C MET A 253 -25.85 -1.06 -15.63
N ASN A 254 -25.53 0.11 -16.20
CA ASN A 254 -24.51 0.22 -17.26
C ASN A 254 -23.14 -0.29 -16.79
N ILE A 255 -22.76 -0.01 -15.54
CA ILE A 255 -21.53 -0.52 -14.94
C ILE A 255 -21.63 -2.04 -14.74
N THR A 256 -22.77 -2.53 -14.21
CA THR A 256 -23.03 -3.97 -14.05
C THR A 256 -22.96 -4.72 -15.39
N HIS A 257 -23.52 -4.16 -16.45
CA HIS A 257 -23.41 -4.72 -17.81
C HIS A 257 -21.97 -4.80 -18.29
N LYS A 258 -21.15 -3.77 -18.00
CA LYS A 258 -19.73 -3.80 -18.33
C LYS A 258 -18.98 -4.90 -17.58
N VAL A 259 -19.25 -5.06 -16.28
CA VAL A 259 -18.70 -6.15 -15.46
C VAL A 259 -19.14 -7.51 -16.02
N SER A 260 -20.43 -7.67 -16.34
CA SER A 260 -21.00 -8.87 -16.95
C SER A 260 -20.29 -9.24 -18.26
N GLN A 261 -20.08 -8.24 -19.13
CA GLN A 261 -19.35 -8.43 -20.40
C GLN A 261 -17.90 -8.92 -20.18
N LEU A 262 -17.19 -8.33 -19.21
CA LEU A 262 -15.78 -8.66 -18.94
C LEU A 262 -15.62 -10.02 -18.26
N THR A 263 -16.57 -10.41 -17.41
CA THR A 263 -16.53 -11.67 -16.68
C THR A 263 -17.15 -12.85 -17.44
N GLY A 264 -17.99 -12.57 -18.46
CA GLY A 264 -18.78 -13.57 -19.16
C GLY A 264 -19.95 -14.12 -18.33
N ALA A 265 -20.23 -13.57 -17.14
CA ALA A 265 -21.37 -13.93 -16.31
C ALA A 265 -22.59 -13.08 -16.70
N HIS A 266 -23.77 -13.67 -16.76
CA HIS A 266 -25.01 -12.94 -17.10
C HIS A 266 -25.76 -12.54 -15.82
N TYR A 267 -26.10 -11.26 -15.72
CA TYR A 267 -26.92 -10.72 -14.63
C TYR A 267 -28.36 -11.26 -14.77
N GLY A 268 -28.96 -11.70 -13.66
CA GLY A 268 -30.27 -12.35 -13.62
C GLY A 268 -30.25 -13.88 -13.85
N GLU A 269 -29.06 -14.49 -14.02
CA GLU A 269 -28.96 -15.94 -14.25
C GLU A 269 -29.04 -16.75 -12.95
N THR A 270 -28.31 -16.32 -11.93
CA THR A 270 -28.37 -16.91 -10.58
C THR A 270 -28.02 -15.87 -9.51
N GLU A 271 -28.68 -15.93 -8.36
CA GLU A 271 -28.45 -15.02 -7.23
C GLU A 271 -26.95 -14.94 -6.84
N LYS A 272 -26.25 -16.08 -6.81
CA LYS A 272 -24.82 -16.11 -6.45
C LYS A 272 -23.93 -15.35 -7.45
N ARG A 273 -24.24 -15.39 -8.75
CA ARG A 273 -23.56 -14.60 -9.78
C ARG A 273 -23.93 -13.13 -9.68
N ASP A 274 -25.20 -12.85 -9.46
CA ASP A 274 -25.72 -11.48 -9.33
C ASP A 274 -25.08 -10.77 -8.14
N VAL A 275 -24.97 -11.45 -6.99
CA VAL A 275 -24.22 -10.92 -5.83
C VAL A 275 -22.80 -10.57 -6.22
N SER A 276 -22.10 -11.43 -6.95
CA SER A 276 -20.71 -11.15 -7.36
C SER A 276 -20.62 -9.97 -8.33
N LEU A 277 -21.53 -9.87 -9.30
CA LEU A 277 -21.61 -8.76 -10.25
C LEU A 277 -21.92 -7.44 -9.54
N ARG A 278 -22.86 -7.43 -8.58
CA ARG A 278 -23.22 -6.26 -7.77
C ARG A 278 -22.07 -5.80 -6.90
N VAL A 279 -21.37 -6.73 -6.22
CA VAL A 279 -20.21 -6.42 -5.39
C VAL A 279 -19.10 -5.77 -6.22
N ILE A 280 -18.76 -6.34 -7.39
CA ILE A 280 -17.75 -5.76 -8.27
C ILE A 280 -18.18 -4.37 -8.73
N THR A 281 -19.42 -4.19 -9.15
CA THR A 281 -19.98 -2.90 -9.57
C THR A 281 -19.86 -1.83 -8.50
N ASP A 282 -20.32 -2.13 -7.30
CA ASP A 282 -20.24 -1.22 -6.15
C ASP A 282 -18.82 -0.82 -5.80
N HIS A 283 -17.95 -1.83 -5.67
CA HIS A 283 -16.60 -1.61 -5.18
C HIS A 283 -15.72 -0.89 -6.20
N ILE A 284 -15.89 -1.14 -7.49
CA ILE A 284 -15.15 -0.41 -8.51
C ILE A 284 -15.62 1.03 -8.65
N ARG A 285 -16.95 1.28 -8.48
CA ARG A 285 -17.50 2.62 -8.40
C ARG A 285 -16.89 3.38 -7.22
N SER A 286 -16.91 2.80 -6.02
CA SER A 286 -16.31 3.35 -4.81
C SER A 286 -14.82 3.64 -4.98
N ALA A 287 -14.05 2.66 -5.47
CA ALA A 287 -12.61 2.79 -5.67
C ALA A 287 -12.25 3.91 -6.66
N THR A 288 -13.01 4.04 -7.75
CA THR A 288 -12.80 5.08 -8.77
C THR A 288 -12.91 6.48 -8.15
N PHE A 289 -13.94 6.74 -7.34
CA PHE A 289 -14.11 8.02 -6.66
C PHE A 289 -13.08 8.25 -5.54
N MET A 290 -12.76 7.23 -4.75
CA MET A 290 -11.75 7.33 -3.70
C MET A 290 -10.38 7.69 -4.26
N ILE A 291 -9.95 7.06 -5.36
CA ILE A 291 -8.67 7.33 -6.01
C ILE A 291 -8.68 8.71 -6.67
N CYS A 292 -9.79 9.12 -7.28
CA CYS A 292 -9.95 10.47 -7.82
C CYS A 292 -9.70 11.54 -6.76
N ASP A 293 -10.13 11.30 -5.54
CA ASP A 293 -9.93 12.20 -4.39
C ASP A 293 -8.57 12.00 -3.67
N GLY A 294 -7.64 11.26 -4.28
CA GLY A 294 -6.25 11.14 -3.83
C GLY A 294 -5.99 10.02 -2.82
N ILE A 295 -6.93 9.10 -2.60
CA ILE A 295 -6.73 7.97 -1.70
C ILE A 295 -5.99 6.86 -2.44
N LEU A 296 -4.91 6.34 -1.84
CA LEU A 296 -4.13 5.22 -2.36
C LEU A 296 -4.30 3.97 -1.48
N PRO A 297 -4.26 2.75 -2.05
CA PRO A 297 -4.30 1.52 -1.27
C PRO A 297 -3.16 1.46 -0.26
N SER A 298 -3.48 1.22 1.01
CA SER A 298 -2.50 1.09 2.09
C SER A 298 -2.93 0.04 3.13
N ASN A 299 -2.11 -0.16 4.17
CA ASN A 299 -2.40 -1.13 5.24
C ASN A 299 -3.23 -0.52 6.39
N GLU A 300 -3.41 0.79 6.43
CA GLU A 300 -4.07 1.49 7.52
C GLU A 300 -4.98 2.61 7.02
N GLY A 301 -5.92 3.02 7.87
CA GLY A 301 -6.79 4.16 7.62
C GLY A 301 -7.64 4.05 6.36
N ARG A 302 -7.83 5.16 5.66
CA ARG A 302 -8.69 5.22 4.46
C ARG A 302 -8.15 4.42 3.26
N GLY A 303 -6.83 4.29 3.17
CA GLY A 303 -6.21 3.46 2.13
C GLY A 303 -6.44 1.96 2.35
N TYR A 304 -6.61 1.52 3.61
CA TYR A 304 -7.03 0.16 3.91
C TYR A 304 -8.47 -0.10 3.44
N VAL A 305 -9.38 0.87 3.62
CA VAL A 305 -10.74 0.76 3.10
C VAL A 305 -10.73 0.56 1.58
N LEU A 306 -10.00 1.38 0.84
CA LEU A 306 -9.85 1.25 -0.60
C LEU A 306 -9.29 -0.11 -1.00
N ARG A 307 -8.24 -0.56 -0.33
CA ARG A 307 -7.63 -1.88 -0.57
C ARG A 307 -8.60 -3.02 -0.33
N ARG A 308 -9.37 -2.96 0.76
CA ARG A 308 -10.41 -3.94 1.10
C ARG A 308 -11.44 -4.06 -0.03
N LEU A 309 -11.95 -2.93 -0.53
CA LEU A 309 -12.91 -2.90 -1.64
C LEU A 309 -12.33 -3.54 -2.92
N LEU A 310 -11.13 -3.13 -3.33
CA LEU A 310 -10.48 -3.67 -4.53
C LEU A 310 -10.21 -5.18 -4.43
N ARG A 311 -9.71 -5.66 -3.28
CA ARG A 311 -9.43 -7.09 -3.07
C ARG A 311 -10.70 -7.92 -3.00
N ARG A 312 -11.76 -7.39 -2.40
CA ARG A 312 -13.08 -8.05 -2.38
C ARG A 312 -13.66 -8.15 -3.81
N ALA A 313 -13.60 -7.08 -4.60
CA ALA A 313 -14.00 -7.10 -6.00
C ALA A 313 -13.18 -8.10 -6.83
N ALA A 314 -11.86 -8.14 -6.66
CA ALA A 314 -10.99 -9.09 -7.37
C ALA A 314 -11.30 -10.55 -7.00
N ARG A 315 -11.59 -10.85 -5.72
CA ARG A 315 -12.06 -12.17 -5.30
C ARG A 315 -13.38 -12.56 -5.98
N HIS A 316 -14.36 -11.65 -6.02
CA HIS A 316 -15.61 -11.91 -6.73
C HIS A 316 -15.40 -12.14 -8.22
N GLY A 317 -14.43 -11.48 -8.85
CA GLY A 317 -13.98 -11.80 -10.21
C GLY A 317 -13.49 -13.24 -10.34
N LYS A 318 -12.65 -13.71 -9.41
CA LYS A 318 -12.21 -15.12 -9.36
C LYS A 318 -13.38 -16.09 -9.19
N LEU A 319 -14.39 -15.77 -8.36
CA LEU A 319 -15.60 -16.60 -8.21
C LEU A 319 -16.43 -16.70 -9.50
N LEU A 320 -16.34 -15.69 -10.37
CA LEU A 320 -16.95 -15.68 -11.71
C LEU A 320 -16.05 -16.33 -12.77
N GLY A 321 -14.85 -16.81 -12.41
CA GLY A 321 -13.93 -17.51 -13.30
C GLY A 321 -12.89 -16.62 -14.01
N VAL A 322 -12.79 -15.35 -13.67
CA VAL A 322 -11.80 -14.43 -14.26
C VAL A 322 -10.45 -14.62 -13.58
N ASN A 323 -9.41 -14.93 -14.35
CA ASN A 323 -8.06 -15.16 -13.83
C ASN A 323 -7.10 -14.00 -14.07
N GLU A 324 -7.38 -13.16 -15.04
CA GLU A 324 -6.56 -11.99 -15.38
C GLU A 324 -7.13 -10.72 -14.76
N PRO A 325 -6.31 -9.69 -14.51
CA PRO A 325 -6.78 -8.39 -14.05
C PRO A 325 -7.78 -7.76 -15.02
N PHE A 326 -8.92 -7.30 -14.54
CA PHE A 326 -10.00 -6.75 -15.36
C PHE A 326 -10.71 -5.54 -14.76
N LEU A 327 -10.61 -5.34 -13.43
CA LEU A 327 -11.31 -4.27 -12.72
C LEU A 327 -11.02 -2.89 -13.32
N TYR A 328 -9.77 -2.65 -13.70
CA TYR A 328 -9.34 -1.40 -14.32
C TYR A 328 -10.07 -1.08 -15.65
N GLN A 329 -10.60 -2.10 -16.35
CA GLN A 329 -11.35 -1.92 -17.60
C GLN A 329 -12.79 -1.42 -17.37
N VAL A 330 -13.29 -1.50 -16.14
CA VAL A 330 -14.61 -0.99 -15.76
C VAL A 330 -14.56 0.52 -15.49
N VAL A 331 -13.40 1.06 -15.15
CA VAL A 331 -13.21 2.47 -14.76
C VAL A 331 -13.75 3.45 -15.78
N ASP A 332 -13.52 3.23 -17.06
CA ASP A 332 -14.02 4.13 -18.12
C ASP A 332 -15.55 4.22 -18.13
N THR A 333 -16.25 3.11 -17.87
CA THR A 333 -17.71 3.11 -17.77
C THR A 333 -18.17 3.90 -16.54
N VAL A 334 -17.53 3.71 -15.37
CA VAL A 334 -17.83 4.51 -14.17
C VAL A 334 -17.64 6.00 -14.44
N ILE A 335 -16.56 6.37 -15.12
CA ILE A 335 -16.28 7.76 -15.49
C ILE A 335 -17.33 8.28 -16.47
N HIS A 336 -17.67 7.51 -17.50
CA HIS A 336 -18.68 7.91 -18.49
C HIS A 336 -20.01 8.26 -17.85
N GLU A 337 -20.48 7.45 -16.93
CA GLU A 337 -21.78 7.66 -16.25
C GLU A 337 -21.79 8.85 -15.29
N ASN A 338 -20.63 9.29 -14.80
CA ASN A 338 -20.51 10.28 -13.73
C ASN A 338 -19.78 11.59 -14.13
N GLN A 339 -19.10 11.66 -15.27
CA GLN A 339 -18.24 12.80 -15.67
C GLN A 339 -18.99 14.13 -15.83
N GLY A 340 -20.33 14.10 -16.06
CA GLY A 340 -21.12 15.31 -16.15
C GLY A 340 -21.18 16.09 -14.86
N GLN A 341 -21.24 15.41 -13.72
CA GLN A 341 -21.21 16.01 -12.38
C GLN A 341 -19.79 16.11 -11.82
N TYR A 342 -18.90 15.15 -12.18
CA TYR A 342 -17.55 14.99 -11.64
C TYR A 342 -16.52 14.96 -12.77
N PRO A 343 -16.21 16.12 -13.40
CA PRO A 343 -15.28 16.19 -14.55
C PRO A 343 -13.87 15.72 -14.21
N ASP A 344 -13.43 15.90 -12.95
CA ASP A 344 -12.11 15.46 -12.45
C ASP A 344 -11.87 13.96 -12.67
N LEU A 345 -12.92 13.14 -12.70
CA LEU A 345 -12.81 11.72 -13.01
C LEU A 345 -12.18 11.48 -14.39
N ARG A 346 -12.60 12.26 -15.40
CA ARG A 346 -12.07 12.16 -16.75
C ARG A 346 -10.64 12.66 -16.84
N GLU A 347 -10.32 13.73 -16.15
CA GLU A 347 -8.98 14.30 -16.09
C GLU A 347 -7.97 13.33 -15.47
N LYS A 348 -8.39 12.62 -14.43
CA LYS A 348 -7.55 11.66 -13.67
C LYS A 348 -7.70 10.20 -14.15
N GLN A 349 -8.40 9.92 -15.24
CA GLN A 349 -8.69 8.57 -15.71
C GLN A 349 -7.47 7.66 -15.78
N THR A 350 -6.40 8.12 -16.42
CA THR A 350 -5.17 7.34 -16.60
C THR A 350 -4.56 6.95 -15.26
N TYR A 351 -4.56 7.88 -14.31
CA TYR A 351 -4.06 7.65 -12.96
C TYR A 351 -4.93 6.63 -12.19
N ILE A 352 -6.25 6.82 -12.18
CA ILE A 352 -7.21 5.92 -11.52
C ILE A 352 -7.07 4.50 -12.05
N THR A 353 -7.07 4.35 -13.38
CA THR A 353 -6.92 3.06 -14.07
C THR A 353 -5.62 2.36 -13.67
N LYS A 354 -4.52 3.10 -13.60
CA LYS A 354 -3.20 2.56 -13.24
C LYS A 354 -3.14 2.08 -11.79
N VAL A 355 -3.68 2.86 -10.85
CA VAL A 355 -3.71 2.48 -9.42
C VAL A 355 -4.52 1.19 -9.21
N ILE A 356 -5.72 1.11 -9.79
CA ILE A 356 -6.59 -0.07 -9.67
C ILE A 356 -5.90 -1.29 -10.28
N ARG A 357 -5.36 -1.17 -11.49
CA ARG A 357 -4.64 -2.26 -12.15
C ARG A 357 -3.47 -2.76 -11.32
N THR A 358 -2.65 -1.85 -10.78
CA THR A 358 -1.48 -2.22 -9.98
C THR A 358 -1.86 -2.97 -8.70
N GLU A 359 -2.91 -2.52 -7.97
CA GLU A 359 -3.36 -3.23 -6.75
C GLU A 359 -3.97 -4.59 -7.10
N GLU A 360 -4.73 -4.68 -8.20
CA GLU A 360 -5.31 -5.94 -8.69
C GLU A 360 -4.22 -6.94 -9.11
N GLU A 361 -3.19 -6.51 -9.86
CA GLU A 361 -2.05 -7.34 -10.26
C GLU A 361 -1.24 -7.81 -9.03
N ASN A 362 -1.00 -6.92 -8.05
CA ASN A 362 -0.30 -7.26 -6.82
C ASN A 362 -1.06 -8.30 -5.99
N PHE A 363 -2.37 -8.15 -5.86
CA PHE A 363 -3.20 -9.11 -5.16
C PHE A 363 -3.32 -10.42 -5.95
N GLY A 364 -3.42 -10.35 -7.28
CA GLY A 364 -3.45 -11.52 -8.18
C GLY A 364 -2.26 -12.47 -8.00
N ARG A 365 -1.07 -11.95 -7.65
CA ARG A 365 0.13 -12.77 -7.38
C ARG A 365 0.02 -13.60 -6.10
N THR A 366 -0.76 -13.16 -5.13
CA THR A 366 -0.87 -13.80 -3.80
C THR A 366 -2.20 -14.52 -3.59
N ILE A 367 -3.26 -14.13 -4.32
CA ILE A 367 -4.62 -14.65 -4.08
C ILE A 367 -4.70 -16.19 -4.29
N ASP A 368 -4.11 -16.72 -5.35
CA ASP A 368 -4.18 -18.15 -5.64
C ASP A 368 -3.47 -18.99 -4.57
N GLY A 369 -2.30 -18.51 -4.11
CA GLY A 369 -1.57 -19.11 -2.99
C GLY A 369 -2.35 -19.00 -1.67
N GLY A 370 -2.92 -17.84 -1.38
CA GLY A 370 -3.73 -17.59 -0.21
C GLY A 370 -5.03 -18.39 -0.18
N MET A 371 -5.73 -18.53 -1.30
CA MET A 371 -6.94 -19.37 -1.44
C MET A 371 -6.64 -20.84 -1.21
N LYS A 372 -5.49 -21.32 -1.69
CA LYS A 372 -5.06 -22.71 -1.44
C LYS A 372 -4.80 -22.94 0.06
N ILE A 373 -4.00 -22.08 0.69
CA ILE A 373 -3.72 -22.14 2.12
C ILE A 373 -5.01 -22.03 2.94
N PHE A 374 -5.92 -21.11 2.58
CA PHE A 374 -7.23 -21.00 3.21
C PHE A 374 -8.01 -22.31 3.14
N SER A 375 -8.06 -22.96 1.97
CA SER A 375 -8.77 -24.23 1.79
C SER A 375 -8.15 -25.34 2.63
N ASP A 376 -6.82 -25.41 2.70
CA ASP A 376 -6.10 -26.40 3.51
C ASP A 376 -6.38 -26.18 5.02
N LEU A 377 -6.28 -24.95 5.50
CA LEU A 377 -6.57 -24.60 6.91
C LEU A 377 -8.05 -24.84 7.25
N LEU A 378 -8.96 -24.47 6.37
CA LEU A 378 -10.39 -24.69 6.55
C LEU A 378 -10.69 -26.20 6.70
N ALA A 379 -10.11 -27.03 5.83
CA ALA A 379 -10.25 -28.48 5.89
C ALA A 379 -9.71 -29.06 7.20
N GLU A 380 -8.61 -28.53 7.74
CA GLU A 380 -8.07 -28.92 9.04
C GLU A 380 -9.03 -28.58 10.18
N HIS A 381 -9.61 -27.37 10.21
CA HIS A 381 -10.58 -26.96 11.22
C HIS A 381 -11.86 -27.81 11.14
N GLN A 382 -12.37 -28.05 9.93
CA GLN A 382 -13.54 -28.90 9.71
C GLN A 382 -13.30 -30.36 10.13
N ALA A 383 -12.12 -30.92 9.85
CA ALA A 383 -11.75 -32.26 10.26
C ALA A 383 -11.68 -32.43 11.79
N LYS A 384 -11.35 -31.34 12.51
CA LYS A 384 -11.36 -31.31 13.98
C LYS A 384 -12.76 -31.01 14.55
N GLY A 385 -13.76 -30.73 13.71
CA GLY A 385 -15.12 -30.37 14.15
C GLY A 385 -15.20 -28.96 14.76
N GLU A 386 -14.24 -28.12 14.52
CA GLU A 386 -14.18 -26.75 15.01
C GLU A 386 -15.16 -25.88 14.21
N LYS A 387 -15.87 -24.99 14.91
CA LYS A 387 -16.78 -24.01 14.28
C LYS A 387 -16.20 -22.60 14.21
N VAL A 388 -15.01 -22.42 14.78
CA VAL A 388 -14.30 -21.14 14.83
C VAL A 388 -12.97 -21.31 14.11
N PHE A 389 -12.73 -20.51 13.11
CA PHE A 389 -11.45 -20.41 12.40
C PHE A 389 -10.47 -19.59 13.26
N SER A 390 -9.25 -20.09 13.48
CA SER A 390 -8.33 -19.49 14.44
C SER A 390 -7.87 -18.09 14.01
N GLY A 391 -7.74 -17.17 14.98
CA GLY A 391 -7.19 -15.83 14.75
C GLY A 391 -5.74 -15.85 14.26
N ALA A 392 -4.97 -16.88 14.61
CA ALA A 392 -3.59 -17.07 14.14
C ALA A 392 -3.55 -17.41 12.65
N ASP A 393 -4.44 -18.26 12.17
CA ASP A 393 -4.53 -18.63 10.76
C ASP A 393 -5.07 -17.46 9.92
N ALA A 394 -6.04 -16.71 10.46
CA ALA A 394 -6.51 -15.48 9.86
C ALA A 394 -5.39 -14.41 9.77
N PHE A 395 -4.57 -14.29 10.83
CA PHE A 395 -3.42 -13.40 10.82
C PHE A 395 -2.34 -13.83 9.80
N ARG A 396 -2.11 -15.13 9.66
CA ARG A 396 -1.19 -15.66 8.63
C ARG A 396 -1.67 -15.32 7.22
N LEU A 397 -2.97 -15.44 6.93
CA LEU A 397 -3.56 -15.04 5.66
C LEU A 397 -3.43 -13.54 5.41
N TYR A 398 -3.60 -12.73 6.45
CA TYR A 398 -3.42 -11.28 6.37
C TYR A 398 -1.96 -10.88 6.14
N ASP A 399 -1.04 -11.34 6.96
CA ASP A 399 0.36 -10.92 6.98
C ASP A 399 1.13 -11.41 5.74
N THR A 400 0.91 -12.67 5.35
CA THR A 400 1.68 -13.31 4.27
C THR A 400 1.04 -13.14 2.89
N PHE A 401 -0.28 -13.22 2.81
CA PHE A 401 -1.00 -13.22 1.53
C PHE A 401 -1.84 -11.97 1.30
N GLY A 402 -1.90 -11.08 2.29
CA GLY A 402 -2.60 -9.82 2.19
C GLY A 402 -4.13 -9.95 2.17
N PHE A 403 -4.69 -11.02 2.75
CA PHE A 403 -6.14 -11.15 2.89
C PHE A 403 -6.64 -10.26 4.02
N PRO A 404 -7.48 -9.25 3.76
CA PRO A 404 -8.13 -8.50 4.82
C PRO A 404 -8.91 -9.44 5.74
N ILE A 405 -8.95 -9.14 7.04
CA ILE A 405 -9.66 -10.00 8.02
C ILE A 405 -11.14 -10.19 7.65
N ASP A 406 -11.77 -9.13 7.17
CA ASP A 406 -13.17 -9.18 6.74
C ASP A 406 -13.40 -10.13 5.56
N LEU A 407 -12.43 -10.17 4.60
CA LEU A 407 -12.47 -11.10 3.48
C LEU A 407 -12.34 -12.54 3.98
N THR A 408 -11.46 -12.78 4.95
CA THR A 408 -11.31 -14.09 5.60
C THR A 408 -12.57 -14.46 6.35
N ALA A 409 -13.18 -13.52 7.09
CA ALA A 409 -14.43 -13.75 7.82
C ALA A 409 -15.59 -14.08 6.87
N GLU A 410 -15.73 -13.37 5.75
CA GLU A 410 -16.72 -13.67 4.72
C GLU A 410 -16.54 -15.09 4.14
N MET A 411 -15.31 -15.46 3.79
CA MET A 411 -14.98 -16.79 3.25
C MET A 411 -15.28 -17.92 4.27
N VAL A 412 -15.01 -17.68 5.53
CA VAL A 412 -15.28 -18.61 6.62
C VAL A 412 -16.78 -18.73 6.89
N ALA A 413 -17.52 -17.61 6.85
CA ALA A 413 -18.98 -17.57 7.02
C ALA A 413 -19.72 -18.31 5.91
N GLU A 414 -19.24 -18.27 4.66
CA GLU A 414 -19.77 -19.06 3.53
C GLU A 414 -19.74 -20.58 3.83
N GLN A 415 -18.90 -21.02 4.76
CA GLN A 415 -18.77 -22.41 5.19
C GLN A 415 -19.46 -22.69 6.54
N GLY A 416 -20.26 -21.75 7.05
CA GLY A 416 -21.01 -21.88 8.30
C GLY A 416 -20.14 -21.82 9.56
N MET A 417 -18.97 -21.20 9.48
CA MET A 417 -18.03 -21.01 10.59
C MET A 417 -17.88 -19.52 10.90
N THR A 418 -17.25 -19.21 12.04
CA THR A 418 -16.89 -17.84 12.47
C THR A 418 -15.38 -17.71 12.61
N VAL A 419 -14.84 -16.48 12.66
CA VAL A 419 -13.42 -16.21 12.90
C VAL A 419 -13.19 -15.70 14.31
N ASP A 420 -12.09 -16.13 14.95
CA ASP A 420 -11.61 -15.56 16.22
C ASP A 420 -10.91 -14.22 15.95
N GLU A 421 -11.70 -13.15 15.86
CA GLU A 421 -11.20 -11.81 15.62
C GLU A 421 -10.43 -11.23 16.81
N GLU A 422 -10.69 -11.69 18.02
CA GLU A 422 -10.01 -11.21 19.24
C GLU A 422 -8.55 -11.61 19.23
N SER A 423 -8.26 -12.88 18.98
CA SER A 423 -6.89 -13.38 18.84
C SER A 423 -6.19 -12.76 17.63
N PHE A 424 -6.90 -12.50 16.52
CA PHE A 424 -6.35 -11.77 15.39
C PHE A 424 -5.93 -10.35 15.78
N ARG A 425 -6.78 -9.59 16.50
CA ARG A 425 -6.47 -8.23 16.96
C ARG A 425 -5.27 -8.21 17.92
N GLN A 426 -5.15 -9.21 18.79
CA GLN A 426 -3.99 -9.34 19.69
C GLN A 426 -2.69 -9.52 18.91
N LEU A 427 -2.65 -10.41 17.91
CA LEU A 427 -1.49 -10.65 17.06
C LEU A 427 -1.11 -9.39 16.23
N MET A 428 -2.10 -8.64 15.76
CA MET A 428 -1.89 -7.34 15.11
C MET A 428 -1.26 -6.31 16.06
N GLN A 429 -1.70 -6.27 17.32
CA GLN A 429 -1.11 -5.38 18.33
C GLN A 429 0.32 -5.79 18.67
N GLU A 430 0.60 -7.08 18.82
CA GLU A 430 1.95 -7.59 19.05
C GLU A 430 2.91 -7.27 17.89
N GLN A 431 2.44 -7.37 16.64
CA GLN A 431 3.22 -6.96 15.47
C GLN A 431 3.55 -5.47 15.51
N LYS A 432 2.53 -4.62 15.81
CA LYS A 432 2.72 -3.17 15.98
C LYS A 432 3.66 -2.84 17.13
N GLN A 433 3.55 -3.56 18.23
CA GLN A 433 4.41 -3.39 19.40
C GLN A 433 5.87 -3.74 19.06
N ARG A 434 6.10 -4.91 18.43
CA ARG A 434 7.44 -5.32 17.94
C ARG A 434 8.04 -4.30 16.98
N ALA A 435 7.26 -3.76 16.07
CA ALA A 435 7.69 -2.70 15.16
C ALA A 435 8.05 -1.40 15.91
N ARG A 436 7.32 -1.04 16.98
CA ARG A 436 7.62 0.11 17.85
C ARG A 436 8.88 -0.13 18.70
N GLU A 437 9.02 -1.32 19.25
CA GLU A 437 10.19 -1.70 20.05
C GLU A 437 11.46 -1.77 19.20
N ALA A 438 11.37 -2.26 17.97
CA ALA A 438 12.47 -2.22 17.01
C ALA A 438 12.87 -0.77 16.66
N ARG A 439 11.93 0.17 16.59
CA ARG A 439 12.21 1.60 16.42
C ARG A 439 12.83 2.21 17.69
N LYS A 440 12.35 1.85 18.88
CA LYS A 440 12.94 2.29 20.17
C LYS A 440 14.36 1.78 20.36
N ALA A 441 14.63 0.53 19.96
CA ALA A 441 15.97 -0.04 20.00
C ALA A 441 16.96 0.64 19.03
N LEU A 442 16.47 1.41 18.06
CA LEU A 442 17.26 2.20 17.10
C LEU A 442 17.53 3.64 17.57
N GLY A 443 17.20 4.02 18.82
CA GLY A 443 17.62 5.29 19.40
C GLY A 443 16.53 6.30 19.76
N ASP A 444 15.25 5.86 19.85
CA ASP A 444 14.20 6.73 20.41
C ASP A 444 14.26 6.69 21.96
N LEU A 445 15.24 7.39 22.52
CA LEU A 445 15.35 7.65 23.96
C LEU A 445 14.29 8.69 24.35
N GLY A 446 13.02 8.28 24.39
CA GLY A 446 11.94 9.08 24.91
C GLY A 446 12.10 9.27 26.42
N TRP A 447 12.66 10.38 26.82
CA TRP A 447 12.64 10.83 28.22
C TRP A 447 11.24 11.26 28.62
N ALA A 448 10.52 10.35 29.26
CA ALA A 448 9.33 10.67 30.03
C ALA A 448 9.73 10.63 31.51
N GLY A 449 10.00 11.78 32.13
CA GLY A 449 10.25 11.69 33.59
C GLY A 449 10.54 12.97 34.37
N VAL A 450 11.16 13.99 33.80
CA VAL A 450 11.43 15.20 34.56
C VAL A 450 10.48 16.33 34.17
N GLU A 451 9.56 16.69 35.05
CA GLU A 451 8.75 17.90 34.89
C GLU A 451 9.56 19.11 35.28
N PHE A 452 9.83 19.95 34.30
CA PHE A 452 10.43 21.27 34.57
C PHE A 452 9.38 22.22 35.16
N GLY A 453 9.72 22.94 36.25
CA GLY A 453 8.85 23.93 36.85
C GLY A 453 8.43 25.03 35.85
N LYS A 454 7.30 25.71 36.14
CA LYS A 454 6.78 26.79 35.27
C LYS A 454 7.69 28.02 35.28
N ASP A 455 8.58 28.11 36.23
CA ASP A 455 9.59 29.15 36.46
C ASP A 455 10.80 29.07 35.52
N ILE A 456 11.03 27.89 34.88
CA ILE A 456 12.07 27.74 33.86
C ILE A 456 11.49 28.16 32.52
N PRO A 457 12.05 29.19 31.84
CA PRO A 457 11.53 29.67 30.56
C PRO A 457 11.76 28.70 29.43
N ALA A 458 11.03 28.87 28.31
CA ALA A 458 11.35 28.22 27.06
C ALA A 458 12.70 28.71 26.54
N THR A 459 13.47 27.81 25.90
CA THR A 459 14.75 28.15 25.28
C THR A 459 14.50 28.96 24.00
N GLU A 460 15.16 30.10 23.87
CA GLU A 460 15.18 30.87 22.62
C GLU A 460 16.13 30.20 21.62
N PHE A 461 15.60 29.76 20.47
CA PHE A 461 16.42 29.19 19.41
C PHE A 461 16.97 30.30 18.50
N VAL A 462 18.28 30.45 18.45
CA VAL A 462 18.98 31.46 17.63
C VAL A 462 19.86 30.83 16.54
N GLY A 463 19.83 29.51 16.41
CA GLY A 463 20.70 28.72 15.51
C GLY A 463 20.40 28.86 14.02
N TYR A 464 19.46 29.72 13.60
CA TYR A 464 19.35 30.11 12.21
C TYR A 464 20.48 31.04 11.79
N ASP A 465 20.83 32.00 12.69
CA ASP A 465 21.76 33.09 12.41
C ASP A 465 23.11 32.91 13.10
N HIS A 466 23.14 32.16 14.22
CA HIS A 466 24.33 32.00 15.07
C HIS A 466 24.74 30.55 15.21
N ASP A 467 26.00 30.24 14.94
CA ASP A 467 26.58 28.89 15.13
C ASP A 467 27.16 28.73 16.55
N GLU A 468 27.39 29.86 17.27
CA GLU A 468 27.92 29.90 18.64
C GLU A 468 27.41 31.17 19.39
N LEU A 469 27.29 31.12 20.71
CA LEU A 469 26.90 32.24 21.55
C LEU A 469 27.18 31.95 23.04
N ASP A 470 27.18 33.01 23.84
CA ASP A 470 27.18 32.90 25.31
C ASP A 470 25.72 32.79 25.79
N ALA A 471 25.45 31.82 26.67
CA ALA A 471 24.12 31.52 27.21
C ALA A 471 24.20 31.21 28.71
N THR A 472 23.05 31.28 29.39
CA THR A 472 22.94 30.96 30.81
C THR A 472 22.32 29.57 30.99
N VAL A 473 22.92 28.76 31.86
CA VAL A 473 22.36 27.47 32.29
C VAL A 473 21.13 27.69 33.16
N VAL A 474 19.96 27.29 32.69
CA VAL A 474 18.69 27.45 33.43
C VAL A 474 18.23 26.20 34.15
N ALA A 475 18.69 25.05 33.74
CA ALA A 475 18.45 23.78 34.43
C ALA A 475 19.50 22.72 34.07
N LEU A 476 19.74 21.83 35.01
CA LEU A 476 20.58 20.64 34.86
C LEU A 476 19.78 19.40 35.28
N VAL A 477 19.92 18.31 34.55
CA VAL A 477 19.30 17.02 34.89
C VAL A 477 20.38 15.95 34.81
N ALA A 478 20.51 15.17 35.87
CA ALA A 478 21.36 13.98 35.92
C ALA A 478 20.64 12.89 36.73
N GLU A 479 20.77 11.62 36.36
CA GLU A 479 20.09 10.50 37.02
C GLU A 479 18.56 10.71 37.16
N ASP A 480 17.91 11.29 36.15
CA ASP A 480 16.48 11.59 36.12
C ASP A 480 16.00 12.64 37.17
N GLU A 481 16.92 13.41 37.79
CA GLU A 481 16.59 14.43 38.79
C GLU A 481 17.17 15.80 38.39
N LEU A 482 16.43 16.87 38.77
CA LEU A 482 16.97 18.24 38.70
C LEU A 482 18.13 18.38 39.68
N ARG A 483 19.26 18.84 39.19
CA ARG A 483 20.50 19.09 39.98
C ARG A 483 20.88 20.57 39.94
N GLY A 484 21.41 21.09 41.04
CA GLY A 484 21.99 22.43 41.04
C GLY A 484 23.38 22.46 40.41
N GLU A 485 24.08 21.35 40.43
CA GLU A 485 25.44 21.15 39.97
C GLU A 485 25.63 19.73 39.41
N ILE A 486 26.49 19.57 38.41
CA ILE A 486 26.97 18.28 37.89
C ILE A 486 28.50 18.25 37.87
N PRO A 487 29.17 17.18 38.35
CA PRO A 487 30.63 17.02 38.30
C PRO A 487 31.11 16.40 36.98
N ALA A 488 32.43 16.51 36.73
CA ALA A 488 33.06 15.84 35.59
C ALA A 488 32.78 14.32 35.57
N GLY A 489 32.57 13.76 34.39
CA GLY A 489 32.21 12.36 34.14
C GLY A 489 30.71 12.10 34.15
N SER A 490 29.88 13.08 34.48
CA SER A 490 28.40 12.91 34.46
C SER A 490 27.83 12.93 33.08
N ASP A 491 26.97 11.94 32.76
CA ASP A 491 26.00 12.02 31.65
C ASP A 491 24.82 12.89 32.14
N ALA A 492 24.48 13.92 31.40
CA ALA A 492 23.51 14.91 31.86
C ALA A 492 22.74 15.57 30.72
N VAL A 493 21.71 16.31 31.12
CA VAL A 493 20.97 17.20 30.23
C VAL A 493 21.16 18.64 30.72
N VAL A 494 21.61 19.50 29.82
CA VAL A 494 21.76 20.93 30.06
C VAL A 494 20.64 21.70 29.35
N VAL A 495 19.94 22.57 30.05
CA VAL A 495 18.97 23.48 29.47
C VAL A 495 19.48 24.89 29.54
N LEU A 496 19.51 25.58 28.40
CA LEU A 496 19.97 26.97 28.27
C LEU A 496 18.81 27.93 28.06
N ASP A 497 18.99 29.21 28.47
CA ASP A 497 18.04 30.31 28.21
C ASP A 497 17.89 30.56 26.69
N LYS A 498 18.99 30.47 25.93
CA LYS A 498 19.05 30.56 24.47
C LYS A 498 20.06 29.55 23.92
N SER A 499 19.83 29.07 22.70
CA SER A 499 20.65 27.99 22.13
C SER A 499 20.85 28.12 20.62
N PRO A 500 22.11 27.88 20.12
CA PRO A 500 22.38 27.77 18.71
C PRO A 500 22.08 26.34 18.17
N PHE A 501 21.86 25.38 19.06
CA PHE A 501 21.65 23.98 18.71
C PHE A 501 20.24 23.75 18.21
N TYR A 502 20.11 23.15 17.03
CA TYR A 502 18.82 22.67 16.50
C TYR A 502 18.42 21.38 17.22
N ALA A 503 17.25 21.38 17.81
CA ALA A 503 16.66 20.17 18.38
C ALA A 503 16.07 19.29 17.27
N GLU A 504 16.11 17.97 17.43
CA GLU A 504 15.54 17.05 16.45
C GLU A 504 14.06 17.30 16.25
N MET A 505 13.68 17.68 15.04
CA MET A 505 12.29 17.86 14.62
C MET A 505 12.16 17.99 13.10
N GLY A 506 10.95 17.72 12.56
CA GLY A 506 10.67 17.86 11.13
C GLY A 506 11.54 16.95 10.26
N GLY A 507 12.04 15.82 10.79
CA GLY A 507 12.91 14.89 10.08
C GLY A 507 14.39 15.30 10.03
N GLN A 508 14.76 16.49 10.53
CA GLN A 508 16.17 16.90 10.67
C GLN A 508 16.71 16.43 12.02
N VAL A 509 17.85 15.72 12.01
CA VAL A 509 18.56 15.31 13.24
C VAL A 509 19.13 16.48 14.00
N ALA A 510 19.33 16.31 15.31
CA ALA A 510 19.89 17.31 16.19
C ALA A 510 21.34 17.68 15.85
N ASP A 511 21.76 18.85 16.29
CA ASP A 511 23.15 19.26 16.27
C ASP A 511 23.93 18.60 17.39
N HIS A 512 25.23 18.48 17.14
CA HIS A 512 26.25 18.16 18.12
C HIS A 512 27.14 19.37 18.34
N GLY A 513 27.91 19.37 19.41
CA GLY A 513 28.85 20.43 19.69
C GLY A 513 29.34 20.45 21.12
N THR A 514 29.63 21.64 21.65
CA THR A 514 30.17 21.80 23.00
C THR A 514 29.51 22.97 23.75
N ILE A 515 29.35 22.79 25.03
CA ILE A 515 29.03 23.86 25.98
C ILE A 515 30.26 23.99 26.91
N SER A 516 30.91 25.15 26.95
CA SER A 516 32.19 25.32 27.63
C SER A 516 32.26 26.59 28.46
N ALA A 517 33.11 26.58 29.49
CA ALA A 517 33.55 27.71 30.27
C ALA A 517 35.00 27.49 30.70
N PRO A 518 35.70 28.46 31.26
CA PRO A 518 37.05 28.26 31.73
C PRO A 518 37.17 27.08 32.70
N GLY A 519 37.84 26.01 32.28
CA GLY A 519 38.04 24.79 33.08
C GLY A 519 36.85 23.83 33.10
N MET A 520 35.82 24.03 32.22
CA MET A 520 34.64 23.19 32.08
C MET A 520 34.35 22.89 30.61
N LEU A 521 34.06 21.62 30.32
CA LEU A 521 33.69 21.20 28.99
C LEU A 521 32.56 20.14 29.06
N PHE A 522 31.42 20.44 28.42
CA PHE A 522 30.31 19.56 28.23
C PHE A 522 30.18 19.26 26.73
N THR A 523 30.25 17.97 26.35
CA THR A 523 30.10 17.54 24.97
C THR A 523 28.65 17.19 24.70
N VAL A 524 28.01 17.91 23.76
CA VAL A 524 26.60 17.69 23.34
C VAL A 524 26.57 16.65 22.22
N THR A 525 25.79 15.58 22.42
CA THR A 525 25.62 14.49 21.47
C THR A 525 24.20 14.38 20.89
N ASP A 526 23.20 15.03 21.52
CA ASP A 526 21.83 15.10 21.02
C ASP A 526 21.11 16.31 21.62
N VAL A 527 20.09 16.80 20.95
CA VAL A 527 19.24 17.90 21.44
C VAL A 527 17.76 17.61 21.11
N GLN A 528 16.93 17.60 22.13
CA GLN A 528 15.50 17.36 22.02
C GLN A 528 14.70 18.55 22.54
N LYS A 529 13.52 18.79 21.98
CA LYS A 529 12.61 19.84 22.42
C LYS A 529 11.42 19.23 23.16
N ASN A 530 11.17 19.67 24.40
CA ASN A 530 10.00 19.24 25.15
C ASN A 530 8.73 20.04 24.80
N LYS A 531 7.56 19.61 25.30
CA LYS A 531 6.27 20.31 25.09
C LYS A 531 6.25 21.76 25.67
N GLY A 532 7.11 22.05 26.64
CA GLY A 532 7.24 23.38 27.22
C GLY A 532 8.23 24.28 26.47
N GLY A 533 8.71 23.88 25.28
CA GLY A 533 9.60 24.70 24.46
C GLY A 533 11.05 24.75 24.95
N LYS A 534 11.43 23.91 25.90
CA LYS A 534 12.82 23.83 26.41
C LYS A 534 13.65 22.94 25.54
N PHE A 535 14.88 23.36 25.18
CA PHE A 535 15.85 22.58 24.45
C PHE A 535 16.75 21.83 25.44
N MET A 536 16.69 20.52 25.40
CA MET A 536 17.41 19.61 26.27
C MET A 536 18.65 19.14 25.54
N HIS A 537 19.83 19.63 25.95
CA HIS A 537 21.12 19.27 25.39
C HIS A 537 21.67 18.05 26.13
N TYR A 538 21.60 16.89 25.53
CA TYR A 538 22.10 15.62 26.06
C TYR A 538 23.59 15.49 25.78
N GLY A 539 24.34 15.00 26.75
CA GLY A 539 25.77 14.80 26.59
C GLY A 539 26.48 14.45 27.86
N GLN A 540 27.78 14.64 27.87
CA GLN A 540 28.66 14.31 28.99
C GLN A 540 29.50 15.52 29.39
N LEU A 541 29.56 15.78 30.69
CA LEU A 541 30.53 16.74 31.26
C LEU A 541 31.88 16.07 31.38
N THR A 542 32.81 16.41 30.48
CA THR A 542 34.12 15.77 30.40
C THR A 542 35.14 16.41 31.31
N GLU A 543 35.01 17.70 31.59
CA GLU A 543 35.94 18.45 32.43
C GLU A 543 35.19 19.41 33.34
N GLY A 544 35.65 19.60 34.57
CA GLY A 544 35.20 20.60 35.51
C GLY A 544 33.86 20.27 36.23
N ALA A 545 33.15 21.28 36.64
CA ALA A 545 31.81 21.20 37.20
C ALA A 545 30.92 22.29 36.55
N LEU A 546 29.62 22.02 36.44
CA LEU A 546 28.65 22.93 35.83
C LEU A 546 27.50 23.18 36.79
N HIS A 547 27.13 24.46 36.98
CA HIS A 547 26.10 24.89 37.92
C HIS A 547 24.95 25.58 37.20
N VAL A 548 23.77 25.52 37.76
CA VAL A 548 22.64 26.37 37.35
C VAL A 548 23.01 27.81 37.60
N GLY A 549 22.80 28.67 36.60
CA GLY A 549 23.15 30.10 36.62
C GLY A 549 24.51 30.42 36.01
N ASP A 550 25.31 29.40 35.64
CA ASP A 550 26.60 29.63 34.97
C ASP A 550 26.40 30.23 33.58
N THR A 551 27.27 31.17 33.21
CA THR A 551 27.38 31.67 31.84
C THR A 551 28.35 30.75 31.08
N VAL A 552 27.89 30.19 30.02
CA VAL A 552 28.63 29.19 29.19
C VAL A 552 28.66 29.61 27.73
N HIS A 553 29.72 29.22 27.05
CA HIS A 553 29.82 29.38 25.60
C HIS A 553 29.29 28.11 24.91
N ALA A 554 28.19 28.23 24.19
CA ALA A 554 27.54 27.16 23.45
C ALA A 554 27.91 27.25 21.98
N ALA A 555 28.54 26.20 21.43
CA ALA A 555 29.02 26.16 20.05
C ALA A 555 28.67 24.82 19.37
N ILE A 556 28.04 24.88 18.18
CA ILE A 556 27.70 23.67 17.39
C ILE A 556 28.90 23.20 16.57
N ASP A 557 28.85 21.90 16.17
CA ASP A 557 29.70 21.39 15.10
C ASP A 557 29.22 21.97 13.74
N THR A 558 29.91 23.03 13.33
CA THR A 558 29.58 23.76 12.09
C THR A 558 29.74 22.92 10.83
N GLN A 559 30.64 21.93 10.84
CA GLN A 559 30.84 21.05 9.68
C GLN A 559 29.65 20.08 9.54
N ARG A 560 29.19 19.51 10.65
CA ARG A 560 27.99 18.69 10.74
C ARG A 560 26.75 19.50 10.30
N ARG A 561 26.54 20.70 10.86
CA ARG A 561 25.43 21.60 10.52
C ARG A 561 25.44 21.95 9.02
N LYS A 562 26.58 22.27 8.42
CA LYS A 562 26.70 22.53 6.98
C LYS A 562 26.31 21.35 6.13
N ALA A 563 26.67 20.13 6.55
CA ALA A 563 26.27 18.91 5.83
C ALA A 563 24.74 18.69 5.93
N ILE A 564 24.15 18.85 7.12
CA ILE A 564 22.71 18.76 7.36
C ILE A 564 21.94 19.82 6.55
N ARG A 565 22.39 21.09 6.55
CA ARG A 565 21.76 22.18 5.75
C ARG A 565 21.71 21.82 4.25
N ARG A 566 22.78 21.22 3.71
CA ARG A 566 22.83 20.75 2.32
C ARG A 566 21.78 19.66 2.09
N ALA A 567 21.78 18.62 2.93
CA ALA A 567 20.88 17.49 2.81
C ALA A 567 19.42 17.94 2.94
N HIS A 568 19.11 18.86 3.87
CA HIS A 568 17.74 19.35 4.06
C HIS A 568 17.24 20.16 2.85
N SER A 569 18.04 21.10 2.37
CA SER A 569 17.66 21.87 1.16
C SER A 569 17.50 20.96 -0.05
N THR A 570 18.38 19.96 -0.20
CA THR A 570 18.27 18.97 -1.27
C THR A 570 17.00 18.12 -1.15
N THR A 571 16.51 17.86 0.06
CA THR A 571 15.25 17.12 0.28
C THR A 571 14.05 17.86 -0.30
N HIS A 572 13.99 19.17 -0.17
CA HIS A 572 12.94 20.01 -0.81
C HIS A 572 13.03 19.98 -2.34
N LEU A 573 14.23 20.09 -2.88
CA LEU A 573 14.44 19.96 -4.34
C LEU A 573 14.04 18.57 -4.85
N LEU A 574 14.30 17.53 -4.07
CA LEU A 574 13.90 16.15 -4.37
C LEU A 574 12.37 15.98 -4.38
N ASP A 575 11.66 16.54 -3.37
CA ASP A 575 10.19 16.49 -3.33
C ASP A 575 9.58 17.16 -4.58
N ALA A 576 10.07 18.36 -4.93
CA ALA A 576 9.63 19.07 -6.12
C ALA A 576 9.90 18.29 -7.41
N ALA A 577 11.09 17.70 -7.56
CA ALA A 577 11.46 16.90 -8.72
C ALA A 577 10.60 15.63 -8.83
N LEU A 578 10.33 14.94 -7.72
CA LEU A 578 9.45 13.77 -7.68
C LEU A 578 8.02 14.12 -8.10
N LYS A 579 7.46 15.22 -7.61
CA LYS A 579 6.13 15.71 -8.04
C LYS A 579 6.10 16.01 -9.54
N LYS A 580 7.14 16.64 -10.05
CA LYS A 580 7.24 16.99 -11.49
C LYS A 580 7.34 15.75 -12.38
N VAL A 581 8.06 14.70 -11.97
CA VAL A 581 8.27 13.47 -12.76
C VAL A 581 7.14 12.47 -12.61
N LEU A 582 6.62 12.31 -11.38
CA LEU A 582 5.66 11.25 -11.05
C LEU A 582 4.23 11.76 -10.95
N GLY A 583 4.02 13.04 -10.68
CA GLY A 583 2.71 13.70 -10.60
C GLY A 583 2.33 14.17 -9.20
N ASP A 584 1.21 14.90 -9.11
CA ASP A 584 0.75 15.62 -7.91
C ASP A 584 0.33 14.71 -6.74
N HIS A 585 0.19 13.41 -6.96
CA HIS A 585 -0.10 12.42 -5.92
C HIS A 585 1.11 12.13 -5.01
N VAL A 586 2.28 12.62 -5.36
CA VAL A 586 3.48 12.50 -4.53
C VAL A 586 3.35 13.44 -3.34
N HIS A 587 3.26 12.85 -2.15
CA HIS A 587 3.26 13.58 -0.88
C HIS A 587 4.26 12.97 0.06
N GLN A 588 4.93 13.79 0.85
CA GLN A 588 5.83 13.30 1.89
C GLN A 588 5.08 12.42 2.90
N ALA A 589 5.58 11.20 3.08
CA ALA A 589 5.13 10.26 4.11
C ALA A 589 6.10 10.17 5.29
N GLY A 590 7.34 10.60 5.10
CA GLY A 590 8.37 10.68 6.12
C GLY A 590 9.66 11.25 5.56
N SER A 591 10.50 11.77 6.44
CA SER A 591 11.82 12.32 6.09
C SER A 591 12.83 12.04 7.20
N LEU A 592 14.10 11.86 6.83
CA LEU A 592 15.22 11.84 7.76
C LEU A 592 16.42 12.51 7.08
N VAL A 593 16.90 13.59 7.69
CA VAL A 593 17.99 14.41 7.17
C VAL A 593 19.17 14.30 8.13
N GLU A 594 20.21 13.61 7.68
CA GLU A 594 21.44 13.35 8.40
C GLU A 594 22.64 14.01 7.70
N PRO A 595 23.80 14.15 8.35
CA PRO A 595 24.96 14.77 7.73
C PRO A 595 25.54 13.95 6.58
N ASP A 596 25.32 12.64 6.55
CA ASP A 596 25.89 11.68 5.60
C ASP A 596 24.88 11.13 4.58
N ARG A 597 23.58 11.36 4.79
CA ARG A 597 22.51 10.95 3.86
C ARG A 597 21.25 11.75 4.09
N LEU A 598 20.37 11.71 3.11
CA LEU A 598 18.98 12.04 3.27
C LEU A 598 18.11 10.83 2.91
N ARG A 599 16.98 10.69 3.60
CA ARG A 599 15.96 9.70 3.32
C ARG A 599 14.64 10.41 3.15
N PHE A 600 13.95 10.10 2.07
CA PHE A 600 12.66 10.66 1.76
C PHE A 600 11.66 9.55 1.45
N ASP A 601 10.62 9.44 2.25
CA ASP A 601 9.52 8.51 2.10
C ASP A 601 8.33 9.28 1.52
N PHE A 602 7.74 8.78 0.44
CA PHE A 602 6.67 9.48 -0.27
C PHE A 602 5.63 8.53 -0.83
N THR A 603 4.43 9.06 -1.07
CA THR A 603 3.33 8.28 -1.63
C THR A 603 3.56 8.03 -3.12
N HIS A 604 3.68 6.75 -3.49
CA HIS A 604 3.70 6.30 -4.88
C HIS A 604 3.40 4.79 -4.94
N PHE A 605 2.67 4.36 -5.95
CA PHE A 605 2.05 3.03 -6.00
C PHE A 605 2.90 1.97 -6.74
N GLU A 606 3.97 2.38 -7.45
CA GLU A 606 4.84 1.46 -8.19
C GLU A 606 6.34 1.76 -7.97
N ALA A 607 7.22 0.90 -8.45
CA ALA A 607 8.66 1.15 -8.46
C ALA A 607 8.98 2.24 -9.49
N ILE A 608 9.87 3.16 -9.11
CA ILE A 608 10.37 4.18 -10.03
C ILE A 608 11.31 3.53 -11.05
N THR A 609 11.10 3.83 -12.32
CA THR A 609 11.97 3.31 -13.37
C THR A 609 13.35 3.97 -13.33
N PRO A 610 14.40 3.31 -13.84
CA PRO A 610 15.74 3.93 -13.94
C PRO A 610 15.75 5.28 -14.68
N ASP A 611 14.95 5.41 -15.73
CA ASP A 611 14.83 6.65 -16.50
C ASP A 611 14.17 7.77 -15.70
N GLN A 612 13.12 7.46 -14.93
CA GLN A 612 12.48 8.42 -14.02
C GLN A 612 13.42 8.84 -12.88
N LEU A 613 14.19 7.90 -12.30
CA LEU A 613 15.19 8.23 -11.28
C LEU A 613 16.27 9.15 -11.85
N HIS A 614 16.70 8.88 -13.08
CA HIS A 614 17.65 9.76 -13.77
C HIS A 614 17.11 11.16 -13.99
N GLN A 615 15.85 11.29 -14.47
CA GLN A 615 15.18 12.58 -14.62
C GLN A 615 15.04 13.33 -13.29
N VAL A 616 14.73 12.64 -12.19
CA VAL A 616 14.70 13.23 -10.85
C VAL A 616 16.09 13.75 -10.45
N GLU A 617 17.15 12.94 -10.65
CA GLU A 617 18.51 13.37 -10.38
C GLU A 617 18.92 14.59 -11.21
N GLU A 618 18.57 14.64 -12.50
CA GLU A 618 18.83 15.76 -13.38
C GLU A 618 18.13 17.03 -12.87
N LEU A 619 16.83 16.96 -12.60
CA LEU A 619 16.05 18.12 -12.13
C LEU A 619 16.60 18.69 -10.82
N VAL A 620 16.99 17.84 -9.87
CA VAL A 620 17.59 18.28 -8.61
C VAL A 620 18.94 18.94 -8.86
N ASN A 621 19.79 18.35 -9.70
CA ASN A 621 21.11 18.90 -9.98
C ASN A 621 21.01 20.19 -10.82
N ASP A 622 20.05 20.31 -11.72
CA ASP A 622 19.79 21.55 -12.47
C ASP A 622 19.42 22.69 -11.52
N ALA A 623 18.49 22.45 -10.57
CA ALA A 623 18.12 23.43 -9.55
C ALA A 623 19.29 23.81 -8.63
N ILE A 624 20.23 22.90 -8.40
CA ILE A 624 21.46 23.18 -7.67
C ILE A 624 22.40 24.06 -8.52
N LEU A 625 22.55 23.74 -9.80
CA LEU A 625 23.46 24.45 -10.70
C LEU A 625 22.96 25.88 -11.03
N GLU A 626 21.64 26.10 -11.10
CA GLU A 626 21.04 27.41 -11.28
C GLU A 626 21.34 28.36 -10.11
N GLY A 627 21.59 27.83 -8.92
CA GLY A 627 22.02 28.62 -7.78
C GLY A 627 20.96 29.57 -7.26
N TYR A 628 19.73 29.10 -7.12
CA TYR A 628 18.62 29.89 -6.59
C TYR A 628 18.89 30.36 -5.15
N PRO A 629 18.56 31.63 -4.82
CA PRO A 629 18.57 32.08 -3.44
C PRO A 629 17.53 31.28 -2.64
N VAL A 630 17.88 30.90 -1.41
CA VAL A 630 16.97 30.28 -0.47
C VAL A 630 16.47 31.35 0.49
N VAL A 631 15.23 31.76 0.29
CA VAL A 631 14.58 32.82 1.06
C VAL A 631 13.72 32.21 2.16
N THR A 632 13.83 32.77 3.37
CA THR A 632 13.03 32.32 4.52
C THR A 632 12.21 33.47 5.06
N GLU A 633 10.90 33.26 5.23
CA GLU A 633 9.99 34.24 5.79
C GLU A 633 9.12 33.60 6.87
N VAL A 634 8.74 34.38 7.87
CA VAL A 634 7.73 33.98 8.86
C VAL A 634 6.45 34.75 8.53
N LEU A 635 5.41 34.01 8.14
CA LEU A 635 4.16 34.59 7.64
C LEU A 635 2.95 34.03 8.41
N PRO A 636 1.84 34.79 8.50
CA PRO A 636 0.56 34.21 8.85
C PRO A 636 0.22 33.04 7.91
N ILE A 637 -0.37 31.97 8.46
CA ILE A 637 -0.62 30.74 7.70
C ILE A 637 -1.45 30.96 6.42
N GLU A 638 -2.41 31.89 6.48
CA GLU A 638 -3.27 32.21 5.34
C GLU A 638 -2.52 32.97 4.22
N GLU A 639 -1.52 33.79 4.58
CA GLU A 639 -0.66 34.45 3.60
C GLU A 639 0.31 33.45 2.96
N ALA A 640 0.85 32.53 3.75
CA ALA A 640 1.72 31.47 3.27
C ALA A 640 1.01 30.55 2.27
N LYS A 641 -0.25 30.18 2.54
CA LYS A 641 -1.08 29.41 1.61
C LYS A 641 -1.37 30.17 0.30
N LYS A 642 -1.62 31.49 0.38
CA LYS A 642 -1.82 32.32 -0.81
C LYS A 642 -0.57 32.43 -1.69
N LYS A 643 0.62 32.29 -1.12
CA LYS A 643 1.89 32.18 -1.86
C LYS A 643 2.06 30.82 -2.54
N GLY A 644 1.16 29.88 -2.32
CA GLY A 644 1.26 28.49 -2.85
C GLY A 644 2.19 27.59 -2.04
N ALA A 645 2.54 27.98 -0.81
CA ALA A 645 3.42 27.17 0.02
C ALA A 645 2.76 25.86 0.46
N VAL A 646 3.46 24.75 0.25
CA VAL A 646 2.99 23.40 0.55
C VAL A 646 3.21 23.11 2.03
N ALA A 647 2.14 22.68 2.72
CA ALA A 647 2.16 22.20 4.09
C ALA A 647 2.31 20.69 4.14
N MET A 648 3.05 20.16 5.10
CA MET A 648 3.10 18.71 5.33
C MET A 648 1.74 18.18 5.78
N PHE A 649 1.33 17.07 5.21
CA PHE A 649 0.02 16.47 5.49
C PHE A 649 -0.06 15.93 6.92
N GLY A 650 -1.03 16.45 7.71
CA GLY A 650 -1.30 15.93 9.07
C GLY A 650 -0.58 16.65 10.20
N GLU A 651 0.25 17.66 9.95
CA GLU A 651 0.84 18.50 10.99
C GLU A 651 -0.10 19.64 11.40
N LYS A 652 -0.04 19.99 12.70
CA LYS A 652 -0.73 21.18 13.24
C LYS A 652 0.25 22.35 13.25
N TYR A 653 -0.05 23.35 12.48
CA TYR A 653 0.71 24.60 12.46
C TYR A 653 0.06 25.64 13.38
N GLY A 654 0.87 26.55 13.93
CA GLY A 654 0.38 27.71 14.65
C GLY A 654 -0.18 28.78 13.71
N ASP A 655 -0.56 29.94 14.27
CA ASP A 655 -1.08 31.07 13.51
C ASP A 655 -0.05 31.65 12.52
N THR A 656 1.24 31.44 12.80
CA THR A 656 2.37 31.83 11.95
C THR A 656 3.22 30.64 11.60
N VAL A 657 3.71 30.59 10.36
CA VAL A 657 4.54 29.51 9.82
C VAL A 657 5.81 30.05 9.18
N ARG A 658 6.88 29.30 9.27
CA ARG A 658 8.13 29.58 8.56
C ARG A 658 8.04 28.97 7.17
N VAL A 659 8.16 29.79 6.14
CA VAL A 659 8.15 29.41 4.71
C VAL A 659 9.57 29.47 4.19
N VAL A 660 9.98 28.41 3.49
CA VAL A 660 11.26 28.32 2.79
C VAL A 660 10.98 28.26 1.29
N GLU A 661 11.54 29.20 0.55
CA GLU A 661 11.38 29.35 -0.89
C GLU A 661 12.74 29.19 -1.58
N MET A 662 12.79 28.38 -2.64
CA MET A 662 13.97 28.08 -3.46
C MET A 662 13.66 28.37 -4.91
N GLY A 663 13.72 29.67 -5.31
CA GLY A 663 13.29 30.11 -6.64
C GLY A 663 11.83 29.74 -6.92
N ASP A 664 11.56 29.33 -8.15
CA ASP A 664 10.26 28.83 -8.59
C ASP A 664 10.13 27.29 -8.45
N VAL A 665 11.14 26.63 -7.85
CA VAL A 665 11.20 25.17 -7.79
C VAL A 665 10.45 24.61 -6.56
N SER A 666 10.66 25.20 -5.38
CA SER A 666 10.06 24.73 -4.13
C SER A 666 9.67 25.89 -3.21
N ILE A 667 8.46 25.82 -2.66
CA ILE A 667 7.97 26.71 -1.62
C ILE A 667 7.19 25.88 -0.58
N GLU A 668 7.72 25.77 0.64
CA GLU A 668 7.22 24.84 1.64
C GLU A 668 7.27 25.39 3.05
N PHE A 669 6.36 24.90 3.94
CA PHE A 669 6.42 25.14 5.37
C PHE A 669 7.55 24.31 5.98
N CYS A 670 8.60 24.95 6.48
CA CYS A 670 9.74 24.23 7.04
C CYS A 670 10.42 24.99 8.18
N GLY A 671 10.55 24.31 9.34
CA GLY A 671 11.29 24.79 10.50
C GLY A 671 12.77 24.42 10.54
N GLY A 672 13.26 23.70 9.54
CA GLY A 672 14.64 23.22 9.50
C GLY A 672 15.69 24.26 9.11
N THR A 673 16.95 23.83 9.13
CA THR A 673 18.07 24.70 8.73
C THR A 673 18.45 24.43 7.27
N HIS A 674 18.66 25.49 6.51
CA HIS A 674 18.90 25.43 5.06
C HIS A 674 20.18 26.15 4.65
N VAL A 675 20.65 25.87 3.45
CA VAL A 675 21.65 26.69 2.76
C VAL A 675 21.01 28.03 2.33
N ASP A 676 21.79 29.04 2.13
CA ASP A 676 21.30 30.36 1.64
C ASP A 676 21.22 30.43 0.10
N ASN A 677 21.80 29.44 -0.60
CA ASN A 677 21.78 29.30 -2.04
C ASN A 677 21.86 27.82 -2.42
N THR A 678 21.05 27.38 -3.40
CA THR A 678 20.96 25.97 -3.79
C THR A 678 22.28 25.40 -4.32
N ALA A 679 23.16 26.22 -4.93
CA ALA A 679 24.48 25.78 -5.40
C ALA A 679 25.36 25.24 -4.26
N LYS A 680 25.15 25.69 -3.03
CA LYS A 680 25.89 25.21 -1.84
C LYS A 680 25.52 23.78 -1.44
N ALA A 681 24.43 23.21 -1.96
CA ALA A 681 24.06 21.81 -1.76
C ALA A 681 25.09 20.86 -2.39
N GLY A 682 25.70 21.25 -3.52
CA GLY A 682 26.63 20.43 -4.28
C GLY A 682 25.93 19.27 -5.00
N PRO A 683 26.65 18.41 -5.71
CA PRO A 683 26.04 17.38 -6.54
C PRO A 683 25.20 16.40 -5.72
N PHE A 684 24.05 16.06 -6.28
CA PHE A 684 23.06 15.12 -5.72
C PHE A 684 23.11 13.78 -6.43
N ARG A 685 23.00 12.67 -5.67
CA ARG A 685 22.92 11.30 -6.21
C ARG A 685 21.99 10.43 -5.39
N VAL A 686 21.10 9.72 -6.08
CA VAL A 686 20.25 8.67 -5.48
C VAL A 686 21.12 7.44 -5.21
N LYS A 687 21.02 6.88 -4.02
CA LYS A 687 21.69 5.63 -3.62
C LYS A 687 20.80 4.41 -3.86
N SER A 688 19.54 4.52 -3.44
CA SER A 688 18.58 3.43 -3.54
C SER A 688 17.16 3.97 -3.62
N GLU A 689 16.29 3.18 -4.25
CA GLU A 689 14.86 3.35 -4.26
C GLU A 689 14.23 2.02 -3.85
N THR A 690 13.35 2.02 -2.84
CA THR A 690 12.76 0.81 -2.29
C THR A 690 11.31 1.04 -1.85
N SER A 691 10.54 -0.04 -1.71
CA SER A 691 9.23 -0.01 -1.07
C SER A 691 9.38 -0.11 0.45
N VAL A 692 8.69 0.74 1.19
CA VAL A 692 8.63 0.71 2.67
C VAL A 692 7.31 0.12 3.15
N ALA A 693 6.25 0.52 2.49
CA ALA A 693 4.89 0.03 2.73
C ALA A 693 4.12 0.06 1.41
N SER A 694 2.94 -0.55 1.40
CA SER A 694 2.10 -0.43 0.21
C SER A 694 1.71 1.03 -0.04
N GLY A 695 1.96 1.49 -1.27
CA GLY A 695 1.72 2.87 -1.66
C GLY A 695 2.74 3.87 -1.11
N VAL A 696 3.84 3.41 -0.48
CA VAL A 696 4.92 4.28 0.02
C VAL A 696 6.27 3.79 -0.50
N ARG A 697 6.97 4.68 -1.18
CA ARG A 697 8.33 4.48 -1.69
C ARG A 697 9.32 5.27 -0.87
N ARG A 698 10.55 4.79 -0.81
CA ARG A 698 11.68 5.42 -0.11
C ARG A 698 12.82 5.67 -1.07
N ILE A 699 13.31 6.90 -1.09
CA ILE A 699 14.59 7.25 -1.69
C ILE A 699 15.60 7.52 -0.58
N GLU A 700 16.77 6.89 -0.67
CA GLU A 700 17.95 7.30 0.05
C GLU A 700 18.95 7.95 -0.93
N ALA A 701 19.48 9.10 -0.55
CA ALA A 701 20.35 9.87 -1.41
C ALA A 701 21.46 10.58 -0.62
N THR A 702 22.44 11.07 -1.34
CA THR A 702 23.54 11.89 -0.81
C THR A 702 23.66 13.18 -1.60
N CYS A 703 24.27 14.19 -0.98
CA CYS A 703 24.60 15.46 -1.63
C CYS A 703 26.01 15.95 -1.24
N GLY A 704 26.50 16.93 -1.98
CA GLY A 704 27.76 17.62 -1.71
C GLY A 704 28.99 16.70 -1.75
N LYS A 705 29.85 16.82 -0.74
CA LYS A 705 31.12 16.10 -0.65
C LYS A 705 30.97 14.57 -0.73
N LEU A 706 29.91 14.02 -0.14
CA LEU A 706 29.68 12.58 -0.12
C LEU A 706 29.32 12.03 -1.51
N SER A 707 28.57 12.78 -2.29
CA SER A 707 28.28 12.42 -3.67
C SER A 707 29.53 12.45 -4.53
N LEU A 708 30.40 13.46 -4.36
CA LEU A 708 31.69 13.51 -5.03
C LEU A 708 32.58 12.29 -4.66
N GLN A 709 32.68 11.98 -3.38
CA GLN A 709 33.42 10.80 -2.93
C GLN A 709 32.84 9.48 -3.47
N GLY A 710 31.53 9.39 -3.57
CA GLY A 710 30.84 8.26 -4.20
C GLY A 710 31.20 8.11 -5.68
N MET A 711 31.22 9.21 -6.43
CA MET A 711 31.61 9.26 -7.84
C MET A 711 33.10 8.86 -8.00
N GLU A 712 33.98 9.43 -7.20
CA GLU A 712 35.43 9.09 -7.20
C GLU A 712 35.65 7.60 -6.91
N ARG A 713 34.92 7.03 -5.94
CA ARG A 713 35.00 5.60 -5.61
C ARG A 713 34.57 4.74 -6.79
N SER A 714 33.42 5.11 -7.45
CA SER A 714 32.91 4.40 -8.62
C SER A 714 33.90 4.48 -9.79
N GLN A 715 34.45 5.68 -10.05
CA GLN A 715 35.50 5.86 -11.03
C GLN A 715 36.77 5.01 -10.71
N GLY A 716 37.15 4.97 -9.43
CA GLY A 716 38.31 4.15 -8.98
C GLY A 716 38.08 2.66 -9.25
N VAL A 717 36.88 2.14 -9.01
CA VAL A 717 36.53 0.75 -9.32
C VAL A 717 36.57 0.51 -10.83
N LEU A 718 36.00 1.42 -11.62
CA LEU A 718 36.00 1.34 -13.09
C LEU A 718 37.43 1.30 -13.65
N HIS A 719 38.31 2.19 -13.17
CA HIS A 719 39.73 2.22 -13.59
C HIS A 719 40.48 0.92 -13.21
N LYS A 720 40.25 0.40 -11.99
CA LYS A 720 40.86 -0.87 -11.56
C LYS A 720 40.39 -2.04 -12.41
N ALA A 721 39.07 -2.10 -12.73
CA ALA A 721 38.52 -3.12 -13.62
C ALA A 721 39.14 -3.02 -15.03
N ALA A 722 39.24 -1.81 -15.56
CA ALA A 722 39.88 -1.57 -16.86
C ALA A 722 41.35 -1.99 -16.87
N GLN A 723 42.13 -1.65 -15.83
CA GLN A 723 43.52 -2.09 -15.65
C GLN A 723 43.63 -3.62 -15.60
N PHE A 724 42.78 -4.29 -14.83
CA PHE A 724 42.74 -5.75 -14.73
C PHE A 724 42.53 -6.39 -16.10
N LEU A 725 41.64 -5.82 -16.91
CA LEU A 725 41.36 -6.27 -18.27
C LEU A 725 42.31 -5.70 -19.34
N LYS A 726 43.33 -4.93 -18.94
CA LYS A 726 44.36 -4.31 -19.82
C LYS A 726 43.71 -3.45 -20.93
N THR A 727 42.76 -2.62 -20.58
CA THR A 727 42.05 -1.70 -21.48
C THR A 727 41.89 -0.34 -20.82
N ALA A 728 41.42 0.68 -21.58
CA ALA A 728 40.92 1.94 -21.03
C ALA A 728 39.46 1.78 -20.53
N PRO A 729 39.00 2.62 -19.57
CA PRO A 729 37.61 2.56 -19.10
C PRO A 729 36.54 2.56 -20.20
N ALA A 730 36.75 3.33 -21.28
CA ALA A 730 35.85 3.39 -22.43
C ALA A 730 35.78 2.07 -23.22
N GLY A 731 36.84 1.26 -23.24
CA GLY A 731 36.88 -0.03 -23.91
C GLY A 731 36.51 -1.23 -23.02
N LEU A 732 36.04 -0.99 -21.78
CA LEU A 732 35.83 -2.05 -20.80
C LEU A 732 34.78 -3.08 -21.24
N LEU A 733 33.62 -2.62 -21.72
CA LEU A 733 32.55 -3.49 -22.18
C LEU A 733 32.98 -4.34 -23.37
N GLU A 734 33.61 -3.71 -24.37
CA GLU A 734 34.11 -4.43 -25.54
C GLU A 734 35.14 -5.51 -25.15
N ARG A 735 36.03 -5.20 -24.21
CA ARG A 735 37.01 -6.19 -23.73
C ARG A 735 36.37 -7.34 -22.94
N MET A 736 35.36 -7.07 -22.15
CA MET A 736 34.57 -8.09 -21.45
C MET A 736 33.82 -9.02 -22.43
N GLU A 737 33.23 -8.46 -23.49
CA GLU A 737 32.56 -9.24 -24.55
C GLU A 737 33.58 -10.11 -25.30
N GLN A 738 34.74 -9.56 -25.63
CA GLN A 738 35.84 -10.33 -26.25
C GLN A 738 36.25 -11.51 -25.37
N GLN A 739 36.49 -11.27 -24.07
CA GLN A 739 36.88 -12.33 -23.13
C GLN A 739 35.78 -13.40 -22.98
N ALA A 740 34.54 -12.98 -22.94
CA ALA A 740 33.41 -13.93 -22.88
C ALA A 740 33.39 -14.84 -24.11
N ASN A 741 33.59 -14.25 -25.30
CA ASN A 741 33.67 -15.00 -26.56
C ASN A 741 34.90 -15.92 -26.62
N GLU A 742 36.08 -15.42 -26.19
CA GLU A 742 37.30 -16.25 -26.09
C GLU A 742 37.11 -17.44 -25.17
N MET A 743 36.47 -17.22 -23.99
CA MET A 743 36.19 -18.31 -23.04
C MET A 743 35.22 -19.34 -23.63
N LYS A 744 34.19 -18.88 -24.37
CA LYS A 744 33.26 -19.77 -25.09
C LYS A 744 33.98 -20.62 -26.14
N GLN A 745 34.86 -19.98 -26.93
CA GLN A 745 35.65 -20.69 -27.94
C GLN A 745 36.62 -21.70 -27.31
N LEU A 746 37.31 -21.31 -26.23
CA LEU A 746 38.22 -22.21 -25.51
C LEU A 746 37.49 -23.43 -24.93
N ARG A 747 36.29 -23.25 -24.38
CA ARG A 747 35.46 -24.38 -23.91
C ARG A 747 35.10 -25.32 -25.05
N GLN A 748 34.65 -24.79 -26.18
CA GLN A 748 34.31 -25.60 -27.37
C GLN A 748 35.56 -26.34 -27.89
N ALA A 749 36.71 -25.67 -27.95
CA ALA A 749 37.98 -26.30 -28.37
C ALA A 749 38.39 -27.41 -27.40
N LEU A 750 38.26 -27.17 -26.09
CA LEU A 750 38.57 -28.21 -25.09
C LEU A 750 37.64 -29.41 -25.21
N ASP A 751 36.36 -29.21 -25.41
CA ASP A 751 35.39 -30.29 -25.58
C ASP A 751 35.68 -31.11 -26.87
N LYS A 752 36.03 -30.41 -27.95
CA LYS A 752 36.48 -31.05 -29.20
C LYS A 752 37.73 -31.91 -28.99
N LEU A 753 38.75 -31.34 -28.34
CA LEU A 753 40.00 -32.08 -28.04
C LEU A 753 39.73 -33.31 -27.15
N LYS A 754 38.87 -33.21 -26.16
CA LYS A 754 38.46 -34.34 -25.33
C LYS A 754 37.78 -35.44 -26.14
N ALA A 755 36.89 -35.04 -27.05
CA ALA A 755 36.20 -35.97 -27.92
C ALA A 755 37.18 -36.68 -28.88
N GLU A 756 38.12 -35.93 -29.49
CA GLU A 756 39.16 -36.49 -30.35
C GLU A 756 40.11 -37.46 -29.61
N ALA A 757 40.52 -37.12 -28.36
CA ALA A 757 41.30 -37.99 -27.50
C ALA A 757 40.56 -39.31 -27.20
N SER A 758 39.28 -39.20 -26.82
CA SER A 758 38.46 -40.39 -26.56
C SER A 758 38.30 -41.32 -27.77
N LEU A 759 38.14 -40.72 -28.96
CA LEU A 759 38.09 -41.49 -30.21
C LEU A 759 39.45 -42.14 -30.58
N GLY A 760 40.57 -41.44 -30.30
CA GLY A 760 41.93 -41.98 -30.43
C GLY A 760 42.14 -43.21 -29.56
N GLU A 761 41.74 -43.16 -28.31
CA GLU A 761 41.80 -44.28 -27.35
C GLU A 761 40.86 -45.44 -27.83
N ALA A 762 39.66 -45.12 -28.27
CA ALA A 762 38.73 -46.13 -28.75
C ALA A 762 39.32 -46.93 -29.93
N LYS A 763 40.06 -46.29 -30.85
CA LYS A 763 40.79 -47.01 -31.96
C LYS A 763 41.87 -47.92 -31.41
N GLN A 764 42.63 -47.51 -30.38
CA GLN A 764 43.64 -48.38 -29.77
C GLN A 764 43.01 -49.58 -29.07
N PHE A 765 41.85 -49.40 -28.41
CA PHE A 765 41.13 -50.50 -27.79
C PHE A 765 40.64 -51.53 -28.82
N LEU A 766 40.15 -51.09 -29.94
CA LEU A 766 39.81 -52.03 -31.05
C LEU A 766 40.99 -52.81 -31.54
N ALA A 767 42.14 -52.16 -31.72
CA ALA A 767 43.36 -52.79 -32.17
C ALA A 767 43.95 -53.81 -31.16
N SER A 768 43.68 -53.66 -29.89
CA SER A 768 44.16 -54.50 -28.78
C SER A 768 43.08 -55.41 -28.20
N ALA A 769 41.92 -55.51 -28.83
CA ALA A 769 40.78 -56.29 -28.35
C ALA A 769 41.14 -57.79 -28.28
N LYS A 770 40.79 -58.48 -27.23
CA LYS A 770 40.95 -59.91 -27.06
C LYS A 770 39.84 -60.62 -27.85
N THR A 771 40.19 -61.72 -28.42
CA THR A 771 39.19 -62.60 -29.09
C THR A 771 38.70 -63.67 -28.13
N VAL A 772 37.44 -63.69 -27.81
CA VAL A 772 36.78 -64.69 -26.95
C VAL A 772 35.64 -65.32 -27.75
N ARG A 773 35.72 -66.62 -28.01
CA ARG A 773 34.70 -67.34 -28.82
C ARG A 773 34.34 -66.67 -30.16
N GLY A 774 35.34 -65.94 -30.76
CA GLY A 774 35.14 -65.24 -32.05
C GLY A 774 34.47 -63.85 -31.94
N LEU A 775 34.30 -63.28 -30.76
CA LEU A 775 33.92 -61.92 -30.51
C LEU A 775 35.11 -61.13 -29.97
N HIS A 776 35.15 -59.85 -30.23
CA HIS A 776 36.19 -58.92 -29.75
C HIS A 776 35.82 -58.31 -28.44
N VAL A 777 36.48 -58.71 -27.33
CA VAL A 777 36.22 -58.26 -25.99
C VAL A 777 37.20 -57.17 -25.62
N ILE A 778 36.62 -56.04 -25.14
CA ILE A 778 37.38 -54.85 -24.67
C ILE A 778 36.92 -54.52 -23.23
N THR A 779 37.85 -54.57 -22.32
CA THR A 779 37.63 -54.10 -20.91
C THR A 779 38.64 -53.01 -20.60
N THR A 780 38.20 -51.88 -20.06
CA THR A 780 39.08 -50.80 -19.71
C THR A 780 38.57 -49.98 -18.53
N THR A 781 39.53 -49.46 -17.72
CA THR A 781 39.24 -48.55 -16.62
C THR A 781 39.82 -47.16 -16.94
N ARG A 782 39.04 -46.09 -16.65
CA ARG A 782 39.44 -44.73 -16.80
C ARG A 782 39.12 -43.95 -15.51
N THR A 783 39.80 -42.87 -15.26
CA THR A 783 39.54 -42.00 -14.15
C THR A 783 39.09 -40.65 -14.70
N GLY A 784 37.98 -40.10 -14.16
CA GLY A 784 37.52 -38.76 -14.51
C GLY A 784 36.83 -38.62 -15.87
N MET A 785 36.50 -39.76 -16.56
CA MET A 785 35.74 -39.71 -17.81
C MET A 785 34.25 -39.46 -17.51
N ASP A 786 33.66 -38.46 -18.17
CA ASP A 786 32.25 -38.20 -18.06
C ASP A 786 31.39 -39.18 -18.88
N VAL A 787 30.09 -39.20 -18.59
CA VAL A 787 29.13 -40.11 -19.23
C VAL A 787 29.01 -39.85 -20.72
N ALA A 788 29.15 -38.60 -21.17
CA ALA A 788 29.07 -38.27 -22.60
C ALA A 788 30.27 -38.81 -23.38
N ALA A 789 31.47 -38.67 -22.84
CA ALA A 789 32.69 -39.22 -23.41
C ALA A 789 32.66 -40.74 -23.43
N MET A 790 32.18 -41.39 -22.34
CA MET A 790 31.99 -42.85 -22.33
C MET A 790 31.06 -43.32 -23.46
N ARG A 791 29.91 -42.65 -23.65
CA ARG A 791 28.95 -42.97 -24.70
C ARG A 791 29.55 -42.75 -26.07
N THR A 792 30.23 -41.67 -26.34
CA THR A 792 30.88 -41.38 -27.61
C THR A 792 31.87 -42.48 -27.96
N MET A 793 32.67 -42.92 -26.98
CA MET A 793 33.63 -44.01 -27.14
C MET A 793 32.93 -45.35 -27.40
N GLY A 794 31.90 -45.66 -26.62
CA GLY A 794 31.11 -46.89 -26.76
C GLY A 794 30.39 -46.97 -28.10
N ASP A 795 29.76 -45.89 -28.55
CA ASP A 795 29.10 -45.81 -29.84
C ASP A 795 30.09 -46.05 -31.01
N PHE A 796 31.29 -45.42 -30.91
CA PHE A 796 32.33 -45.64 -31.89
C PHE A 796 32.78 -47.09 -31.96
N LEU A 797 33.03 -47.74 -30.82
CA LEU A 797 33.40 -49.16 -30.75
C LEU A 797 32.35 -50.06 -31.39
N ARG A 798 31.07 -49.87 -31.02
CA ARG A 798 29.92 -50.60 -31.53
C ARG A 798 29.75 -50.46 -33.05
N ASP A 799 29.89 -49.22 -33.55
CA ASP A 799 29.65 -48.91 -34.96
C ASP A 799 30.82 -49.39 -35.87
N LYS A 800 32.02 -49.49 -35.33
CA LYS A 800 33.21 -49.90 -36.06
C LYS A 800 33.41 -51.42 -36.09
N ASP A 801 32.95 -52.16 -35.10
CA ASP A 801 33.13 -53.60 -35.02
C ASP A 801 31.80 -54.30 -34.64
N PRO A 802 31.13 -54.98 -35.57
CA PRO A 802 29.88 -55.70 -35.29
C PRO A 802 30.04 -56.85 -34.27
N GLY A 803 31.23 -57.41 -34.08
CA GLY A 803 31.56 -58.41 -33.08
C GLY A 803 32.06 -57.94 -31.76
N VAL A 804 32.05 -56.62 -31.52
CA VAL A 804 32.61 -56.05 -30.30
C VAL A 804 31.68 -56.29 -29.07
N VAL A 805 32.31 -56.56 -27.93
CA VAL A 805 31.77 -56.56 -26.59
C VAL A 805 32.68 -55.69 -25.73
N ALA A 806 32.28 -54.47 -25.45
CA ALA A 806 33.16 -53.56 -24.70
C ALA A 806 32.48 -53.16 -23.37
N VAL A 807 33.29 -53.18 -22.31
CA VAL A 807 32.94 -52.65 -21.00
C VAL A 807 33.96 -51.59 -20.60
N ILE A 808 33.46 -50.36 -20.45
CA ILE A 808 34.27 -49.23 -20.03
C ILE A 808 33.85 -48.87 -18.59
N ALA A 809 34.80 -48.88 -17.67
CA ALA A 809 34.65 -48.40 -16.29
C ALA A 809 35.20 -46.99 -16.17
N SER A 810 34.46 -46.06 -15.63
CA SER A 810 34.93 -44.70 -15.24
C SER A 810 34.82 -44.50 -13.73
N ILE A 811 35.97 -44.27 -13.10
CA ILE A 811 36.05 -43.96 -11.65
C ILE A 811 35.99 -42.47 -11.47
N ASN A 812 34.97 -41.96 -10.76
CA ASN A 812 34.78 -40.54 -10.44
C ASN A 812 34.54 -40.37 -8.92
N GLY A 813 35.56 -39.97 -8.19
CA GLY A 813 35.46 -39.89 -6.72
C GLY A 813 35.28 -41.29 -6.12
N GLU A 814 34.23 -41.45 -5.30
CA GLU A 814 33.89 -42.69 -4.60
C GLU A 814 32.94 -43.62 -5.39
N LYS A 815 32.73 -43.35 -6.68
CA LYS A 815 31.78 -44.10 -7.51
C LYS A 815 32.44 -44.56 -8.82
N VAL A 816 32.04 -45.74 -9.29
CA VAL A 816 32.33 -46.21 -10.62
C VAL A 816 31.09 -46.22 -11.48
N SER A 817 31.22 -45.76 -12.72
CA SER A 817 30.23 -45.86 -13.74
C SER A 817 30.67 -46.85 -14.81
N PHE A 818 29.82 -47.79 -15.18
CA PHE A 818 30.08 -48.75 -16.25
C PHE A 818 29.26 -48.41 -17.48
N LEU A 819 29.85 -48.49 -18.66
CA LEU A 819 29.17 -48.51 -19.93
C LEU A 819 29.49 -49.86 -20.59
N ALA A 820 28.48 -50.62 -20.94
CA ALA A 820 28.62 -51.80 -21.77
C ALA A 820 28.02 -51.54 -23.17
N VAL A 821 28.75 -51.89 -24.21
CA VAL A 821 28.27 -51.86 -25.60
C VAL A 821 28.53 -53.18 -26.28
N CYS A 822 27.56 -53.63 -27.12
CA CYS A 822 27.63 -54.85 -27.89
C CYS A 822 27.32 -54.56 -29.37
N GLY A 823 28.18 -54.99 -30.26
CA GLY A 823 27.99 -54.90 -31.66
C GLY A 823 26.82 -55.83 -32.14
N LYS A 824 26.33 -55.57 -33.34
CA LYS A 824 25.15 -56.32 -33.90
C LYS A 824 25.37 -57.86 -33.95
N GLU A 825 26.56 -58.31 -34.23
CA GLU A 825 26.87 -59.73 -34.25
C GLU A 825 26.92 -60.33 -32.84
N ALA A 826 27.51 -59.62 -31.89
CA ALA A 826 27.53 -60.00 -30.48
C ALA A 826 26.11 -60.11 -29.91
N VAL A 827 25.20 -59.14 -30.21
CA VAL A 827 23.78 -59.19 -29.83
C VAL A 827 23.08 -60.37 -30.49
N ALA A 828 23.33 -60.64 -31.79
CA ALA A 828 22.69 -61.77 -32.51
C ALA A 828 23.11 -63.14 -31.94
N ARG A 829 24.34 -63.18 -31.33
CA ARG A 829 24.84 -64.43 -30.70
C ARG A 829 24.46 -64.48 -29.17
N GLY A 830 23.54 -63.65 -28.72
CA GLY A 830 22.95 -63.67 -27.38
C GLY A 830 23.62 -62.83 -26.30
N ILE A 831 24.68 -62.05 -26.62
CA ILE A 831 25.32 -61.16 -25.66
C ILE A 831 24.59 -59.83 -25.64
N LYS A 832 23.96 -59.50 -24.53
CA LYS A 832 23.22 -58.25 -24.36
C LYS A 832 23.95 -57.33 -23.39
N ALA A 833 24.17 -56.06 -23.79
CA ALA A 833 24.84 -55.03 -22.94
C ALA A 833 24.11 -54.84 -21.60
N GLY A 834 22.77 -54.88 -21.56
CA GLY A 834 22.00 -54.79 -20.34
C GLY A 834 22.25 -55.91 -19.32
N ASP A 835 22.51 -57.15 -19.80
CA ASP A 835 22.84 -58.26 -18.91
C ASP A 835 24.30 -58.18 -18.45
N LEU A 836 25.18 -57.83 -19.35
CA LEU A 836 26.60 -57.63 -19.09
C LEU A 836 26.83 -56.50 -18.02
N VAL A 837 26.20 -55.35 -18.22
CA VAL A 837 26.34 -54.26 -17.28
C VAL A 837 25.74 -54.58 -15.89
N ARG A 838 24.66 -55.35 -15.81
CA ARG A 838 24.15 -55.86 -14.55
C ARG A 838 25.13 -56.77 -13.84
N SER A 839 25.77 -57.67 -14.55
CA SER A 839 26.80 -58.54 -14.00
C SER A 839 27.96 -57.77 -13.42
N VAL A 840 28.58 -56.88 -14.19
CA VAL A 840 29.74 -56.08 -13.71
C VAL A 840 29.39 -55.10 -12.59
N SER A 841 28.18 -54.48 -12.66
CA SER A 841 27.73 -53.57 -11.61
C SER A 841 27.46 -54.28 -10.29
N ALA A 842 26.92 -55.53 -10.34
CA ALA A 842 26.66 -56.31 -9.15
C ALA A 842 27.95 -56.66 -8.38
N VAL A 843 29.06 -56.93 -9.06
CA VAL A 843 30.38 -57.17 -8.44
C VAL A 843 30.82 -55.95 -7.64
N CYS A 844 30.54 -54.73 -8.11
CA CYS A 844 30.88 -53.49 -7.46
C CYS A 844 29.78 -52.92 -6.55
N GLY A 845 28.86 -53.75 -6.09
CA GLY A 845 27.80 -53.37 -5.16
C GLY A 845 26.75 -52.37 -5.73
N GLY A 846 26.54 -52.42 -7.04
CA GLY A 846 25.64 -51.49 -7.71
C GLY A 846 24.58 -52.14 -8.59
N LYS A 847 23.94 -51.36 -9.47
CA LYS A 847 22.88 -51.79 -10.38
C LYS A 847 23.14 -51.21 -11.76
N GLY A 848 22.67 -51.92 -12.79
CA GLY A 848 22.77 -51.47 -14.16
C GLY A 848 21.64 -52.00 -15.03
N GLY A 849 21.49 -51.41 -16.21
CA GLY A 849 20.50 -51.86 -17.20
C GLY A 849 20.52 -50.98 -18.44
N GLY A 850 19.80 -51.40 -19.46
CA GLY A 850 19.71 -50.65 -20.70
C GLY A 850 19.26 -51.54 -21.86
N LYS A 851 19.54 -51.07 -23.09
CA LYS A 851 19.22 -51.76 -24.32
C LYS A 851 20.19 -52.93 -24.57
N PRO A 852 19.83 -53.88 -25.49
CA PRO A 852 20.73 -54.97 -25.81
C PRO A 852 22.09 -54.55 -26.41
N ASP A 853 22.15 -53.45 -27.11
CA ASP A 853 23.32 -52.91 -27.76
C ASP A 853 24.13 -51.87 -26.94
N SER A 854 23.48 -51.25 -25.94
CA SER A 854 24.15 -50.26 -25.08
C SER A 854 23.45 -50.16 -23.73
N ALA A 855 24.16 -50.21 -22.62
CA ALA A 855 23.65 -50.17 -21.28
C ALA A 855 24.64 -49.50 -20.31
N MET A 856 24.09 -48.87 -19.28
CA MET A 856 24.87 -48.22 -18.25
C MET A 856 24.52 -48.77 -16.86
N GLY A 857 25.51 -48.71 -15.98
CA GLY A 857 25.40 -49.10 -14.60
C GLY A 857 26.41 -48.39 -13.73
N GLY A 858 26.46 -48.70 -12.46
CA GLY A 858 27.47 -48.17 -11.57
C GLY A 858 27.59 -48.97 -10.29
N GLY A 859 28.54 -48.59 -9.44
CA GLY A 859 28.80 -49.23 -8.16
C GLY A 859 29.60 -48.31 -7.26
N THR A 860 29.85 -48.76 -6.02
CA THR A 860 30.57 -48.02 -4.98
C THR A 860 31.80 -48.76 -4.47
N GLU A 861 31.93 -50.05 -4.81
CA GLU A 861 33.08 -50.88 -4.38
C GLU A 861 34.24 -50.79 -5.42
N LEU A 862 35.00 -49.72 -5.33
CA LEU A 862 36.06 -49.41 -6.32
C LEU A 862 37.17 -50.45 -6.41
N LEU A 863 37.52 -51.13 -5.31
CA LEU A 863 38.55 -52.15 -5.25
C LEU A 863 38.18 -53.43 -6.05
N LYS A 864 36.91 -53.59 -6.40
CA LYS A 864 36.38 -54.75 -7.17
C LYS A 864 36.20 -54.46 -8.67
N VAL A 865 36.62 -53.29 -9.14
CA VAL A 865 36.44 -52.90 -10.57
C VAL A 865 37.20 -53.83 -11.49
N ASP A 866 38.42 -54.17 -11.11
CA ASP A 866 39.24 -55.10 -11.93
C ASP A 866 38.65 -56.53 -11.94
N ASP A 867 38.14 -57.01 -10.82
CA ASP A 867 37.42 -58.30 -10.74
C ASP A 867 36.15 -58.29 -11.60
N ALA A 868 35.39 -57.17 -11.57
CA ALA A 868 34.20 -56.99 -12.39
C ALA A 868 34.52 -57.01 -13.88
N LEU A 869 35.61 -56.38 -14.30
CA LEU A 869 36.07 -56.38 -15.70
C LEU A 869 36.65 -57.75 -16.13
N ALA A 870 37.36 -58.44 -15.23
CA ALA A 870 37.87 -59.80 -15.51
C ALA A 870 36.72 -60.79 -15.72
N ALA A 871 35.61 -60.68 -15.03
CA ALA A 871 34.45 -61.57 -15.20
C ALA A 871 33.74 -61.42 -16.57
N VAL A 872 34.10 -60.41 -17.39
CA VAL A 872 33.48 -60.17 -18.70
C VAL A 872 33.85 -61.31 -19.68
N ASP A 873 35.10 -61.79 -19.64
CA ASP A 873 35.59 -62.88 -20.53
C ASP A 873 34.82 -64.18 -20.24
N ASP A 874 34.59 -64.47 -18.94
CA ASP A 874 33.84 -65.67 -18.52
C ASP A 874 32.34 -65.56 -18.92
N PHE A 875 31.74 -64.38 -18.70
CA PHE A 875 30.36 -64.05 -19.05
C PHE A 875 30.12 -64.26 -20.54
N VAL A 876 31.08 -63.80 -21.39
CA VAL A 876 30.94 -63.97 -22.86
C VAL A 876 31.12 -65.48 -23.24
N SER A 877 32.03 -66.23 -22.60
CA SER A 877 32.29 -67.62 -22.84
C SER A 877 31.16 -68.56 -22.46
N GLU A 878 30.47 -68.24 -21.34
CA GLU A 878 29.30 -69.00 -20.87
C GLU A 878 28.04 -68.82 -21.73
N LYS A 879 27.84 -67.55 -22.23
CA LYS A 879 26.68 -67.25 -23.07
C LYS A 879 26.77 -67.72 -24.49
N ILE A 880 27.93 -67.93 -24.96
CA ILE A 880 28.20 -68.50 -26.33
C ILE A 880 28.68 -69.97 -26.22
N SER A 881 27.72 -70.85 -26.03
CA SER A 881 27.96 -72.27 -26.04
C SER A 881 28.14 -72.86 -27.46
#